data_1238376379b5ec0e3737da29738da44f
#
_entry.id   1238376379b5ec0e3737da29738da44f
#
_cell.length_a   1.000
_cell.length_b   1.000
_cell.length_c   1.000
_cell.angle_alpha   90.00
_cell.angle_beta   90.00
_cell.angle_gamma   90.00
#
_symmetry.space_group_name_H-M   'P 1'
#
loop_
_entity.id
_entity.type
_entity.pdbx_description
1 polymer ?
#
loop_
_entity_poly.entity_id
_entity_poly.type
_entity_poly.pdbx_seq_one_letter_code
_entity_poly.pdbx_strand_id
1 'polypeptide(L)'
;MRTGARKFLVVVALLVNAGCSGSRDQLLADLQNPRPEVRALAVKKLAEEARPDDLALFTRAAKDMAAIVRGEAAVALGKSQDPRVVDLLGELLEDSDVDVQGNAAMALAQVKNDKAKAYLTLQYGRRGRQTRQVIVQALKQANVPGAMAEVVAAESKAIWERNLLALNEGSLPERVGAAEELGKSGRPEAFNRLVPLVRDSQVILAAAAVRGLGDVGDKRAVPAILPLLDESFPELRESAITALMRLQEPQAIPRLQAVAVEKSSVSPLAIDALLELPRQPQTDSALCVIALDAVSIEAIPVARVMRERGGCPLDPIVERLARPATAASGLQAVIGLGPTAKDTLPKVLPYLSQGDATLRALAVDAVAAIGDVSAAPALQKAFDQELAIVQALRQDWISKPLPESYGPGFDPSSQLEDTTATDKQRGEKHGNLMARLKALNASKARTLGRPQVQQRVPTELFDDVESSRLEPLAGLLRALGSIKAPGALELLKGFAGDSSVMLRTAALVGLARLGPEGVALAKNNLFESDRDLLKALAQALAEQGEAGQAALMEFLPQITGEKLVLIDALSRTGAPASAVEPLRKVVTEGGPEAVLAATMLGRMKAKEAVPTLIKALEDPTSVGRREMLTALGELGDSSAAEVVARDLYHDLPEIRAAAAAALARMGTGAQGDALDALKGDYYRRVREAAVTALAKTTTAAEGTR
;
A
#
# COMPACT_ATOMS: atom_id res chain seq x y z
N MET A 1 4.91 24.02 17.81
CA MET A 1 5.27 25.43 17.57
C MET A 1 4.76 26.43 18.61
N ARG A 2 3.79 26.15 19.51
CA ARG A 2 3.31 27.12 20.53
C ARG A 2 4.13 27.22 21.82
N THR A 3 5.04 26.31 22.10
CA THR A 3 5.87 26.31 23.33
C THR A 3 7.19 27.06 23.19
N GLY A 4 7.72 27.24 21.97
CA GLY A 4 8.93 28.04 21.74
C GLY A 4 8.67 29.55 21.75
N ALA A 5 7.54 29.99 21.22
CA ALA A 5 7.18 31.42 21.16
C ALA A 5 6.90 32.05 22.53
N ARG A 6 6.44 31.25 23.52
CA ARG A 6 6.20 31.78 24.89
C ARG A 6 7.49 31.99 25.69
N LYS A 7 8.54 31.23 25.45
CA LYS A 7 9.84 31.46 26.11
C LYS A 7 10.57 32.67 25.54
N PHE A 8 10.37 32.96 24.27
CA PHE A 8 10.98 34.13 23.59
C PHE A 8 10.33 35.44 24.03
N LEU A 9 9.03 35.47 24.30
CA LEU A 9 8.32 36.68 24.75
C LEU A 9 8.67 37.10 26.19
N VAL A 10 9.03 36.15 27.05
CA VAL A 10 9.36 36.45 28.48
C VAL A 10 10.77 37.01 28.58
N VAL A 11 11.72 36.61 27.71
CA VAL A 11 13.10 37.14 27.73
C VAL A 11 13.15 38.53 27.08
N VAL A 12 12.32 38.80 26.07
CA VAL A 12 12.22 40.12 25.43
C VAL A 12 11.56 41.15 26.34
N ALA A 13 10.61 40.75 27.19
CA ALA A 13 9.90 41.66 28.10
C ALA A 13 10.76 42.18 29.30
N LEU A 14 11.87 41.50 29.62
CA LEU A 14 12.78 41.91 30.69
C LEU A 14 13.91 42.84 30.22
N LEU A 15 14.09 43.03 28.89
CA LEU A 15 15.14 43.87 28.32
C LEU A 15 14.63 45.22 27.71
N VAL A 16 13.32 45.46 27.70
CA VAL A 16 12.72 46.67 27.10
C VAL A 16 12.84 47.91 27.97
N ASN A 17 13.36 47.81 29.21
CA ASN A 17 13.45 48.96 30.11
C ASN A 17 14.84 49.59 30.28
N ALA A 18 15.76 49.36 29.30
CA ALA A 18 16.99 50.13 29.25
C ALA A 18 17.07 50.87 27.91
N GLY A 19 16.40 51.95 27.79
CA GLY A 19 16.58 52.96 26.78
C GLY A 19 17.98 53.61 26.91
N CYS A 20 19.02 52.92 26.36
CA CYS A 20 20.31 53.52 26.01
C CYS A 20 20.73 52.92 24.67
N SER A 21 20.85 53.77 23.65
CA SER A 21 21.67 53.50 22.49
C SER A 21 23.10 53.24 23.01
N GLY A 22 23.49 51.99 23.21
CA GLY A 22 24.85 51.63 23.60
C GLY A 22 25.79 52.22 22.54
N SER A 23 26.84 52.87 23.02
CA SER A 23 27.84 53.37 22.11
C SER A 23 28.37 52.19 21.25
N ARG A 24 28.80 52.44 20.02
CA ARG A 24 29.40 51.38 19.18
C ARG A 24 30.48 50.61 19.92
N ASP A 25 31.28 51.29 20.73
CA ASP A 25 32.35 50.69 21.53
C ASP A 25 31.78 49.66 22.52
N GLN A 26 30.61 49.92 23.09
CA GLN A 26 29.88 48.98 23.94
C GLN A 26 29.42 47.74 23.12
N LEU A 27 28.88 47.93 21.93
CA LEU A 27 28.49 46.83 21.06
C LEU A 27 29.67 45.98 20.63
N LEU A 28 30.83 46.58 20.34
CA LEU A 28 32.06 45.83 20.04
C LEU A 28 32.55 45.02 21.24
N ALA A 29 32.46 45.56 22.46
CA ALA A 29 32.78 44.81 23.67
C ALA A 29 31.77 43.67 23.92
N ASP A 30 30.48 43.88 23.64
CA ASP A 30 29.42 42.91 23.81
C ASP A 30 29.55 41.72 22.85
N LEU A 31 30.28 41.83 21.72
CA LEU A 31 30.59 40.68 20.86
C LEU A 31 31.49 39.65 21.56
N GLN A 32 32.13 40.00 22.66
CA GLN A 32 32.97 39.08 23.44
C GLN A 32 32.30 38.63 24.75
N ASN A 33 31.02 38.98 24.94
CA ASN A 33 30.28 38.63 26.14
C ASN A 33 30.12 37.09 26.27
N PRO A 34 30.30 36.54 27.50
CA PRO A 34 30.06 35.07 27.68
C PRO A 34 28.66 34.63 27.39
N ARG A 35 27.67 35.50 27.47
CA ARG A 35 26.24 35.17 27.17
C ARG A 35 25.97 35.29 25.66
N PRO A 36 25.55 34.22 25.00
CA PRO A 36 25.30 34.23 23.56
C PRO A 36 24.18 35.19 23.12
N GLU A 37 23.16 35.44 23.98
CA GLU A 37 22.08 36.37 23.68
C GLU A 37 22.59 37.82 23.56
N VAL A 38 23.58 38.17 24.38
CA VAL A 38 24.19 39.52 24.35
C VAL A 38 25.04 39.65 23.07
N ARG A 39 25.83 38.62 22.70
CA ARG A 39 26.60 38.62 21.47
C ARG A 39 25.66 38.70 20.24
N ALA A 40 24.58 37.95 20.22
CA ALA A 40 23.59 37.96 19.14
C ALA A 40 22.96 39.35 18.98
N LEU A 41 22.55 39.96 20.08
CA LEU A 41 22.00 41.32 20.10
C LEU A 41 23.01 42.35 19.59
N ALA A 42 24.27 42.23 19.96
CA ALA A 42 25.33 43.11 19.48
C ALA A 42 25.55 42.97 17.96
N VAL A 43 25.56 41.72 17.42
CA VAL A 43 25.61 41.45 15.97
C VAL A 43 24.44 42.13 15.27
N LYS A 44 23.21 41.94 15.78
CA LYS A 44 22.00 42.52 15.22
C LYS A 44 22.04 44.03 15.14
N LYS A 45 22.42 44.71 16.26
CA LYS A 45 22.53 46.16 16.31
C LYS A 45 23.63 46.72 15.41
N LEU A 46 24.79 46.10 15.35
CA LEU A 46 25.86 46.48 14.42
C LEU A 46 25.40 46.31 12.93
N ALA A 47 24.62 45.29 12.62
CA ALA A 47 24.01 45.08 11.32
C ALA A 47 22.95 46.13 10.94
N GLU A 48 22.35 46.81 11.91
CA GLU A 48 21.43 47.95 11.70
C GLU A 48 22.20 49.21 11.27
N GLU A 49 23.45 49.39 11.78
CA GLU A 49 24.33 50.51 11.39
C GLU A 49 24.91 50.34 9.96
N ALA A 50 25.01 49.12 9.47
CA ALA A 50 25.41 48.73 8.10
C ALA A 50 26.75 49.35 7.59
N ARG A 51 27.84 49.33 8.42
CA ARG A 51 29.14 49.83 7.98
C ARG A 51 29.92 48.80 7.16
N PRO A 52 30.56 49.18 6.07
CA PRO A 52 31.33 48.27 5.21
C PRO A 52 32.46 47.50 5.98
N ASP A 53 33.07 48.12 6.99
CA ASP A 53 34.18 47.57 7.76
C ASP A 53 33.73 46.45 8.75
N ASP A 54 32.44 46.29 8.97
CA ASP A 54 31.89 45.32 9.91
C ASP A 54 31.87 43.88 9.33
N LEU A 55 32.17 43.69 8.07
CA LEU A 55 32.19 42.36 7.42
C LEU A 55 33.05 41.34 8.21
N ALA A 56 34.24 41.79 8.69
CA ALA A 56 35.14 40.93 9.48
C ALA A 56 34.49 40.49 10.81
N LEU A 57 33.70 41.38 11.45
CA LEU A 57 32.98 41.09 12.70
C LEU A 57 31.88 40.04 12.43
N PHE A 58 31.10 40.23 11.38
CA PHE A 58 30.03 39.28 11.01
C PHE A 58 30.61 37.94 10.55
N THR A 59 31.75 37.93 9.84
CA THR A 59 32.45 36.68 9.47
C THR A 59 32.90 35.91 10.71
N ARG A 60 33.36 36.60 11.75
CA ARG A 60 33.73 35.97 13.01
C ARG A 60 32.52 35.47 13.77
N ALA A 61 31.42 36.24 13.82
CA ALA A 61 30.16 35.85 14.44
C ALA A 61 29.51 34.67 13.75
N ALA A 62 29.68 34.50 12.45
CA ALA A 62 29.20 33.33 11.67
C ALA A 62 29.89 32.00 12.10
N LYS A 63 30.99 32.07 12.84
CA LYS A 63 31.73 30.91 13.41
C LYS A 63 31.55 30.78 14.92
N ASP A 64 30.60 31.49 15.52
CA ASP A 64 30.30 31.40 16.95
C ASP A 64 29.81 30.00 17.36
N MET A 65 30.16 29.59 18.58
CA MET A 65 29.68 28.30 19.12
C MET A 65 28.17 28.24 19.28
N ALA A 66 27.48 29.36 19.54
CA ALA A 66 26.05 29.45 19.74
C ALA A 66 25.30 29.71 18.43
N ALA A 67 24.35 28.86 18.10
CA ALA A 67 23.53 28.96 16.88
C ALA A 67 22.82 30.31 16.75
N ILE A 68 22.31 30.88 17.86
CA ILE A 68 21.63 32.18 17.84
C ILE A 68 22.55 33.30 17.31
N VAL A 69 23.85 33.25 17.61
CA VAL A 69 24.83 34.25 17.14
C VAL A 69 25.12 34.04 15.66
N ARG A 70 25.30 32.78 15.24
CA ARG A 70 25.50 32.42 13.82
C ARG A 70 24.28 32.83 12.98
N GLY A 71 23.07 32.63 13.52
CA GLY A 71 21.82 33.02 12.85
C GLY A 71 21.73 34.52 12.60
N GLU A 72 22.02 35.36 13.63
CA GLU A 72 22.08 36.81 13.48
C GLU A 72 23.22 37.27 12.55
N ALA A 73 24.34 36.54 12.55
CA ALA A 73 25.42 36.80 11.61
C ALA A 73 25.02 36.52 10.15
N ALA A 74 24.24 35.46 9.89
CA ALA A 74 23.69 35.19 8.57
C ALA A 74 22.81 36.33 8.06
N VAL A 75 21.92 36.87 8.92
CA VAL A 75 21.09 38.03 8.61
C VAL A 75 21.95 39.29 8.34
N ALA A 76 22.97 39.51 9.15
CA ALA A 76 23.90 40.65 9.02
C ALA A 76 24.68 40.58 7.69
N LEU A 77 25.20 39.40 7.35
CA LEU A 77 25.91 39.16 6.09
C LEU A 77 25.02 39.41 4.86
N GLY A 78 23.72 39.01 4.94
CA GLY A 78 22.76 39.22 3.88
C GLY A 78 22.49 40.70 3.54
N LYS A 79 22.76 41.63 4.48
CA LYS A 79 22.65 43.06 4.25
C LYS A 79 23.89 43.67 3.59
N SER A 80 25.02 42.95 3.56
CA SER A 80 26.25 43.39 2.96
C SER A 80 26.19 43.28 1.44
N GLN A 81 26.82 44.29 0.76
CA GLN A 81 26.98 44.28 -0.70
C GLN A 81 28.28 43.59 -1.15
N ASP A 82 29.08 43.06 -0.24
CA ASP A 82 30.37 42.43 -0.55
C ASP A 82 30.14 41.07 -1.20
N PRO A 83 30.74 40.79 -2.38
CA PRO A 83 30.56 39.48 -3.07
C PRO A 83 31.05 38.28 -2.24
N ARG A 84 31.97 38.45 -1.28
CA ARG A 84 32.50 37.39 -0.42
C ARG A 84 31.47 36.81 0.54
N VAL A 85 30.40 37.56 0.84
CA VAL A 85 29.32 37.08 1.74
C VAL A 85 28.59 35.84 1.21
N VAL A 86 28.57 35.64 -0.13
CA VAL A 86 27.88 34.51 -0.77
C VAL A 86 28.52 33.20 -0.33
N ASP A 87 29.83 33.10 -0.24
CA ASP A 87 30.51 31.89 0.21
C ASP A 87 30.30 31.62 1.70
N LEU A 88 30.35 32.68 2.52
CA LEU A 88 30.09 32.57 3.96
C LEU A 88 28.64 32.13 4.23
N LEU A 89 27.70 32.66 3.49
CA LEU A 89 26.28 32.25 3.59
C LEU A 89 26.09 30.83 3.07
N GLY A 90 26.84 30.41 2.05
CA GLY A 90 26.89 29.04 1.55
C GLY A 90 27.37 28.05 2.63
N GLU A 91 28.40 28.41 3.40
CA GLU A 91 28.83 27.61 4.55
C GLU A 91 27.77 27.52 5.62
N LEU A 92 27.07 28.62 5.95
CA LEU A 92 25.97 28.64 6.93
C LEU A 92 24.71 27.88 6.49
N LEU A 93 24.52 27.66 5.21
CA LEU A 93 23.47 26.72 4.72
C LEU A 93 23.74 25.27 5.16
N GLU A 94 24.98 24.92 5.46
CA GLU A 94 25.37 23.60 5.95
C GLU A 94 25.42 23.50 7.47
N ASP A 95 24.99 24.53 8.19
CA ASP A 95 24.95 24.55 9.65
C ASP A 95 24.10 23.39 10.21
N SER A 96 24.44 22.94 11.40
CA SER A 96 23.68 21.92 12.13
C SER A 96 22.32 22.42 12.65
N ASP A 97 22.18 23.75 12.79
CA ASP A 97 20.97 24.39 13.30
C ASP A 97 20.07 24.88 12.15
N VAL A 98 18.80 24.52 12.23
CA VAL A 98 17.81 24.79 11.15
C VAL A 98 17.47 26.27 11.00
N ASP A 99 17.50 27.02 12.11
CA ASP A 99 17.22 28.46 12.07
C ASP A 99 18.39 29.22 11.44
N VAL A 100 19.63 28.75 11.65
CA VAL A 100 20.81 29.28 10.96
C VAL A 100 20.73 29.01 9.45
N GLN A 101 20.37 27.78 9.07
CA GLN A 101 20.14 27.42 7.65
C GLN A 101 19.07 28.32 7.02
N GLY A 102 17.96 28.57 7.74
CA GLY A 102 16.85 29.41 7.28
C GLY A 102 17.29 30.86 7.03
N ASN A 103 18.03 31.44 7.97
CA ASN A 103 18.54 32.80 7.87
C ASN A 103 19.57 32.93 6.71
N ALA A 104 20.43 31.95 6.55
CA ALA A 104 21.40 31.92 5.45
C ALA A 104 20.71 31.77 4.08
N ALA A 105 19.67 30.90 3.98
CA ALA A 105 18.88 30.73 2.77
C ALA A 105 18.15 32.02 2.37
N MET A 106 17.55 32.71 3.34
CA MET A 106 16.85 33.98 3.12
C MET A 106 17.85 35.07 2.66
N ALA A 107 19.00 35.16 3.28
CA ALA A 107 20.05 36.08 2.90
C ALA A 107 20.56 35.84 1.47
N LEU A 108 20.82 34.57 1.10
CA LEU A 108 21.23 34.19 -0.25
C LEU A 108 20.15 34.49 -1.30
N ALA A 109 18.90 34.27 -0.96
CA ALA A 109 17.78 34.61 -1.86
C ALA A 109 17.71 36.11 -2.18
N GLN A 110 18.06 36.96 -1.22
CA GLN A 110 18.08 38.43 -1.37
C GLN A 110 19.29 38.95 -2.18
N VAL A 111 20.42 38.25 -2.18
CA VAL A 111 21.65 38.64 -2.89
C VAL A 111 21.47 38.61 -4.43
N LYS A 112 20.54 37.84 -4.97
CA LYS A 112 20.15 37.78 -6.39
C LYS A 112 21.29 37.58 -7.41
N ASN A 113 22.32 36.79 -7.09
CA ASN A 113 23.37 36.41 -8.02
C ASN A 113 23.40 34.91 -8.33
N ASP A 114 24.03 34.53 -9.44
CA ASP A 114 24.05 33.13 -9.90
C ASP A 114 24.75 32.18 -8.91
N LYS A 115 25.76 32.65 -8.18
CA LYS A 115 26.46 31.86 -7.17
C LYS A 115 25.58 31.58 -5.96
N ALA A 116 24.78 32.55 -5.49
CA ALA A 116 23.84 32.37 -4.42
C ALA A 116 22.74 31.37 -4.83
N LYS A 117 22.24 31.47 -6.08
CA LYS A 117 21.30 30.48 -6.63
C LYS A 117 21.90 29.08 -6.69
N ALA A 118 23.17 28.96 -7.09
CA ALA A 118 23.88 27.67 -7.12
C ALA A 118 23.96 27.01 -5.72
N TYR A 119 24.25 27.78 -4.67
CA TYR A 119 24.24 27.27 -3.30
C TYR A 119 22.85 26.79 -2.87
N LEU A 120 21.80 27.60 -3.12
CA LEU A 120 20.44 27.24 -2.80
C LEU A 120 19.99 25.95 -3.52
N THR A 121 20.29 25.87 -4.82
CA THR A 121 19.98 24.69 -5.65
C THR A 121 20.72 23.44 -5.15
N LEU A 122 22.01 23.57 -4.83
CA LEU A 122 22.82 22.47 -4.35
C LEU A 122 22.29 21.91 -3.03
N GLN A 123 21.92 22.76 -2.10
CA GLN A 123 21.38 22.36 -0.80
C GLN A 123 19.95 21.83 -0.90
N TYR A 124 19.14 22.41 -1.78
CA TYR A 124 17.80 21.90 -2.08
C TYR A 124 17.84 20.46 -2.61
N GLY A 125 18.81 20.12 -3.46
CA GLY A 125 18.99 18.79 -4.03
C GLY A 125 19.66 17.77 -3.11
N ARG A 126 20.49 18.21 -2.15
CA ARG A 126 21.29 17.33 -1.29
C ARG A 126 20.65 16.95 0.03
N ARG A 127 19.77 17.77 0.57
CA ARG A 127 19.26 17.66 1.94
C ARG A 127 17.82 17.19 1.98
N GLY A 128 17.43 16.59 3.10
CA GLY A 128 16.11 16.02 3.32
C GLY A 128 14.99 17.07 3.40
N ARG A 129 13.74 16.58 3.58
CA ARG A 129 12.50 17.34 3.61
C ARG A 129 12.57 18.66 4.42
N GLN A 130 13.21 18.62 5.58
CA GLN A 130 13.27 19.79 6.46
C GLN A 130 14.08 20.94 5.83
N THR A 131 15.24 20.66 5.26
CA THR A 131 16.08 21.68 4.59
C THR A 131 15.38 22.22 3.34
N ARG A 132 14.71 21.37 2.56
CA ARG A 132 13.91 21.81 1.42
C ARG A 132 12.81 22.77 1.86
N GLN A 133 12.08 22.47 2.92
CA GLN A 133 11.05 23.36 3.48
C GLN A 133 11.63 24.70 3.97
N VAL A 134 12.78 24.68 4.62
CA VAL A 134 13.48 25.89 5.07
C VAL A 134 13.85 26.79 3.89
N ILE A 135 14.46 26.24 2.83
CA ILE A 135 14.83 26.97 1.62
C ILE A 135 13.58 27.55 0.94
N VAL A 136 12.51 26.76 0.83
CA VAL A 136 11.21 27.23 0.26
C VAL A 136 10.64 28.37 1.08
N GLN A 137 10.64 28.26 2.40
CA GLN A 137 10.15 29.32 3.29
C GLN A 137 10.99 30.58 3.17
N ALA A 138 12.30 30.44 3.12
CA ALA A 138 13.23 31.55 2.92
C ALA A 138 13.00 32.26 1.58
N LEU A 139 12.81 31.52 0.50
CA LEU A 139 12.52 32.10 -0.83
C LEU A 139 11.17 32.82 -0.88
N LYS A 140 10.16 32.28 -0.19
CA LYS A 140 8.85 32.95 -0.03
C LYS A 140 8.97 34.27 0.75
N GLN A 141 9.69 34.24 1.88
CA GLN A 141 9.89 35.45 2.71
C GLN A 141 10.73 36.51 2.02
N ALA A 142 11.71 36.11 1.23
CA ALA A 142 12.51 37.01 0.41
C ALA A 142 11.71 37.66 -0.73
N ASN A 143 10.51 37.17 -1.00
CA ASN A 143 9.60 37.67 -2.06
C ASN A 143 10.29 37.86 -3.41
N VAL A 144 11.06 36.85 -3.84
CA VAL A 144 11.77 36.84 -5.13
C VAL A 144 10.92 36.07 -6.15
N PRO A 145 10.22 36.74 -7.06
CA PRO A 145 9.38 36.07 -8.07
C PRO A 145 10.19 35.07 -8.90
N GLY A 146 9.64 33.88 -9.10
CA GLY A 146 10.25 32.83 -9.93
C GLY A 146 11.43 32.08 -9.30
N ALA A 147 11.96 32.51 -8.15
CA ALA A 147 13.14 31.87 -7.54
C ALA A 147 12.95 30.37 -7.27
N MET A 148 11.77 29.95 -6.85
CA MET A 148 11.46 28.53 -6.66
C MET A 148 11.48 27.75 -7.98
N ALA A 149 10.92 28.29 -9.04
CA ALA A 149 10.94 27.63 -10.34
C ALA A 149 12.36 27.47 -10.87
N GLU A 150 13.21 28.49 -10.67
CA GLU A 150 14.62 28.44 -11.05
C GLU A 150 15.39 27.38 -10.27
N VAL A 151 15.20 27.26 -8.94
CA VAL A 151 15.82 26.25 -8.09
C VAL A 151 15.38 24.83 -8.48
N VAL A 152 14.10 24.61 -8.68
CA VAL A 152 13.57 23.31 -9.12
C VAL A 152 14.08 22.92 -10.50
N ALA A 153 14.11 23.87 -11.45
CA ALA A 153 14.63 23.62 -12.80
C ALA A 153 16.14 23.32 -12.78
N ALA A 154 16.91 24.03 -11.97
CA ALA A 154 18.35 23.80 -11.85
C ALA A 154 18.67 22.44 -11.19
N GLU A 155 17.92 22.03 -10.13
CA GLU A 155 17.98 20.69 -9.55
C GLU A 155 17.66 19.63 -10.61
N SER A 156 16.58 19.82 -11.33
CA SER A 156 16.14 18.92 -12.40
C SER A 156 17.22 18.72 -13.48
N LYS A 157 17.89 19.81 -13.86
CA LYS A 157 19.02 19.77 -14.79
C LYS A 157 20.23 19.03 -14.21
N ALA A 158 20.60 19.30 -12.96
CA ALA A 158 21.72 18.64 -12.28
C ALA A 158 21.49 17.13 -12.11
N ILE A 159 20.26 16.70 -11.78
CA ILE A 159 19.89 15.28 -11.71
C ILE A 159 20.05 14.63 -13.09
N TRP A 160 19.57 15.30 -14.14
CA TRP A 160 19.67 14.82 -15.50
C TRP A 160 21.12 14.63 -15.96
N GLU A 161 21.95 15.63 -15.77
CA GLU A 161 23.38 15.60 -16.16
C GLU A 161 24.14 14.51 -15.39
N ARG A 162 23.89 14.37 -14.09
CA ARG A 162 24.48 13.31 -13.27
C ARG A 162 24.09 11.92 -13.79
N ASN A 163 22.82 11.70 -14.11
CA ASN A 163 22.36 10.41 -14.61
C ASN A 163 22.90 10.12 -16.02
N LEU A 164 23.04 11.14 -16.88
CA LEU A 164 23.71 10.96 -18.18
C LEU A 164 25.17 10.55 -18.01
N LEU A 165 25.91 11.18 -17.11
CA LEU A 165 27.29 10.82 -16.81
C LEU A 165 27.39 9.39 -16.27
N ALA A 166 26.54 9.05 -15.30
CA ALA A 166 26.49 7.71 -14.72
C ALA A 166 26.11 6.64 -15.76
N LEU A 167 25.21 6.93 -16.70
CA LEU A 167 24.85 6.00 -17.78
C LEU A 167 26.02 5.70 -18.71
N ASN A 168 26.85 6.72 -19.02
CA ASN A 168 27.94 6.62 -19.98
C ASN A 168 29.23 6.07 -19.35
N GLU A 169 29.56 6.49 -18.15
CA GLU A 169 30.90 6.31 -17.53
C GLU A 169 30.85 5.52 -16.21
N GLY A 170 29.66 5.27 -15.67
CA GLY A 170 29.48 4.59 -14.39
C GLY A 170 29.75 3.10 -14.45
N SER A 171 29.92 2.49 -13.28
CA SER A 171 29.87 1.04 -13.08
C SER A 171 28.52 0.46 -13.50
N LEU A 172 28.43 -0.86 -13.71
CA LEU A 172 27.17 -1.49 -14.13
C LEU A 172 25.98 -1.15 -13.21
N PRO A 173 26.09 -1.19 -11.86
CA PRO A 173 25.01 -0.77 -10.98
C PRO A 173 24.60 0.70 -11.16
N GLU A 174 25.57 1.60 -11.35
CA GLU A 174 25.30 3.02 -11.59
C GLU A 174 24.63 3.26 -12.94
N ARG A 175 25.04 2.55 -13.99
CA ARG A 175 24.39 2.58 -15.31
C ARG A 175 22.95 2.09 -15.24
N VAL A 176 22.70 1.00 -14.51
CA VAL A 176 21.34 0.45 -14.27
C VAL A 176 20.47 1.48 -13.56
N GLY A 177 20.92 2.03 -12.45
CA GLY A 177 20.20 3.08 -11.73
C GLY A 177 19.94 4.32 -12.58
N ALA A 178 20.94 4.75 -13.36
CA ALA A 178 20.82 5.90 -14.26
C ALA A 178 19.78 5.64 -15.38
N ALA A 179 19.71 4.44 -15.95
CA ALA A 179 18.74 4.10 -16.97
C ALA A 179 17.30 4.19 -16.43
N GLU A 180 17.07 3.70 -15.22
CA GLU A 180 15.76 3.80 -14.55
C GLU A 180 15.40 5.27 -14.21
N GLU A 181 16.33 6.02 -13.63
CA GLU A 181 16.10 7.42 -13.28
C GLU A 181 15.85 8.31 -14.51
N LEU A 182 16.59 8.09 -15.60
CA LEU A 182 16.34 8.79 -16.87
C LEU A 182 14.94 8.48 -17.41
N GLY A 183 14.49 7.25 -17.29
CA GLY A 183 13.12 6.86 -17.65
C GLY A 183 12.07 7.64 -16.86
N LYS A 184 12.18 7.65 -15.52
CA LYS A 184 11.27 8.36 -14.62
C LYS A 184 11.20 9.87 -14.89
N SER A 185 12.23 10.43 -15.53
CA SER A 185 12.19 11.83 -15.96
C SER A 185 11.10 12.10 -17.02
N GLY A 186 10.73 11.09 -17.80
CA GLY A 186 9.76 11.21 -18.90
C GLY A 186 10.16 12.23 -19.97
N ARG A 187 11.45 12.58 -20.08
CA ARG A 187 11.94 13.50 -21.08
C ARG A 187 12.11 12.78 -22.42
N PRO A 188 11.71 13.39 -23.55
CA PRO A 188 11.86 12.77 -24.86
C PRO A 188 13.31 12.37 -25.19
N GLU A 189 14.30 13.10 -24.65
CA GLU A 189 15.72 12.82 -24.84
C GLU A 189 16.14 11.49 -24.18
N ALA A 190 15.46 11.06 -23.11
CA ALA A 190 15.71 9.79 -22.47
C ALA A 190 15.42 8.61 -23.41
N PHE A 191 14.41 8.71 -24.26
CA PHE A 191 14.11 7.71 -25.29
C PHE A 191 15.34 7.39 -26.13
N ASN A 192 15.99 8.43 -26.69
CA ASN A 192 17.15 8.27 -27.56
C ASN A 192 18.37 7.66 -26.83
N ARG A 193 18.45 7.84 -25.51
CA ARG A 193 19.53 7.27 -24.68
C ARG A 193 19.27 5.82 -24.28
N LEU A 194 18.00 5.46 -24.09
CA LEU A 194 17.61 4.15 -23.58
C LEU A 194 17.39 3.11 -24.70
N VAL A 195 16.85 3.50 -25.86
CA VAL A 195 16.61 2.58 -26.99
C VAL A 195 17.84 1.75 -27.39
N PRO A 196 19.05 2.32 -27.51
CA PRO A 196 20.22 1.53 -27.87
C PRO A 196 20.57 0.44 -26.84
N LEU A 197 20.19 0.64 -25.56
CA LEU A 197 20.50 -0.26 -24.46
C LEU A 197 19.52 -1.44 -24.34
N VAL A 198 18.42 -1.44 -25.08
CA VAL A 198 17.42 -2.53 -25.05
C VAL A 198 18.04 -3.89 -25.44
N ARG A 199 19.12 -3.88 -26.19
CA ARG A 199 19.88 -5.05 -26.62
C ARG A 199 21.30 -5.09 -26.08
N ASP A 200 21.55 -4.42 -24.93
CA ASP A 200 22.84 -4.47 -24.27
C ASP A 200 23.16 -5.90 -23.82
N SER A 201 24.44 -6.28 -23.90
CA SER A 201 24.90 -7.60 -23.48
C SER A 201 24.71 -7.89 -22.00
N GLN A 202 24.59 -6.85 -21.18
CA GLN A 202 24.26 -6.93 -19.77
C GLN A 202 22.73 -6.93 -19.61
N VAL A 203 22.16 -8.10 -19.37
CA VAL A 203 20.69 -8.30 -19.27
C VAL A 203 20.03 -7.34 -18.27
N ILE A 204 20.68 -7.11 -17.12
CA ILE A 204 20.16 -6.17 -16.09
C ILE A 204 20.09 -4.74 -16.60
N LEU A 205 21.06 -4.29 -17.40
CA LEU A 205 21.04 -2.95 -17.99
C LEU A 205 19.99 -2.84 -19.09
N ALA A 206 19.86 -3.88 -19.94
CA ALA A 206 18.82 -3.95 -20.94
C ALA A 206 17.42 -3.91 -20.27
N ALA A 207 17.21 -4.69 -19.23
CA ALA A 207 15.98 -4.70 -18.45
C ALA A 207 15.65 -3.33 -17.84
N ALA A 208 16.64 -2.64 -17.26
CA ALA A 208 16.50 -1.29 -16.73
C ALA A 208 16.13 -0.27 -17.83
N ALA A 209 16.78 -0.37 -19.00
CA ALA A 209 16.46 0.48 -20.14
C ALA A 209 15.04 0.27 -20.65
N VAL A 210 14.59 -0.98 -20.70
CA VAL A 210 13.21 -1.34 -21.09
C VAL A 210 12.20 -0.76 -20.11
N ARG A 211 12.41 -0.93 -18.78
CA ARG A 211 11.56 -0.32 -17.75
C ARG A 211 11.55 1.22 -17.89
N GLY A 212 12.72 1.80 -18.11
CA GLY A 212 12.87 3.24 -18.34
C GLY A 212 12.10 3.73 -19.56
N LEU A 213 12.10 3.00 -20.66
CA LEU A 213 11.29 3.32 -21.87
C LEU A 213 9.79 3.29 -21.58
N GLY A 214 9.33 2.34 -20.76
CA GLY A 214 7.96 2.32 -20.25
C GLY A 214 7.61 3.58 -19.43
N ASP A 215 8.55 4.03 -18.58
CA ASP A 215 8.38 5.25 -17.77
C ASP A 215 8.42 6.53 -18.61
N VAL A 216 9.24 6.59 -19.67
CA VAL A 216 9.22 7.69 -20.66
C VAL A 216 7.83 7.81 -21.30
N GLY A 217 7.14 6.69 -21.53
CA GLY A 217 5.80 6.68 -22.09
C GLY A 217 5.74 6.96 -23.59
N ASP A 218 6.85 6.89 -24.30
CA ASP A 218 6.90 7.10 -25.75
C ASP A 218 6.58 5.79 -26.50
N LYS A 219 5.43 5.77 -27.18
CA LYS A 219 4.95 4.58 -27.89
C LYS A 219 5.87 4.11 -29.02
N ARG A 220 6.80 4.93 -29.50
CA ARG A 220 7.84 4.54 -30.46
C ARG A 220 8.76 3.45 -29.92
N ALA A 221 8.77 3.20 -28.60
CA ALA A 221 9.52 2.12 -27.97
C ALA A 221 8.89 0.73 -28.22
N VAL A 222 7.60 0.63 -28.52
CA VAL A 222 6.85 -0.63 -28.66
C VAL A 222 7.50 -1.61 -29.63
N PRO A 223 7.92 -1.23 -30.84
CA PRO A 223 8.58 -2.17 -31.79
C PRO A 223 9.90 -2.75 -31.29
N ALA A 224 10.61 -2.01 -30.42
CA ALA A 224 11.86 -2.49 -29.81
C ALA A 224 11.60 -3.42 -28.61
N ILE A 225 10.48 -3.24 -27.91
CA ILE A 225 10.14 -3.98 -26.69
C ILE A 225 9.39 -5.28 -27.00
N LEU A 226 8.46 -5.28 -27.95
CA LEU A 226 7.63 -6.44 -28.28
C LEU A 226 8.41 -7.76 -28.49
N PRO A 227 9.55 -7.77 -29.21
CA PRO A 227 10.32 -9.00 -29.41
C PRO A 227 10.91 -9.58 -28.13
N LEU A 228 11.10 -8.74 -27.08
CA LEU A 228 11.69 -9.16 -25.83
C LEU A 228 10.77 -10.07 -25.01
N LEU A 229 9.49 -10.15 -25.33
CA LEU A 229 8.57 -11.11 -24.74
C LEU A 229 8.92 -12.57 -25.04
N ASP A 230 9.67 -12.80 -26.13
CA ASP A 230 10.09 -14.13 -26.57
C ASP A 230 11.52 -14.50 -26.10
N GLU A 231 12.20 -13.61 -25.32
CA GLU A 231 13.54 -13.84 -24.82
C GLU A 231 13.58 -14.93 -23.73
N SER A 232 14.74 -15.56 -23.58
CA SER A 232 14.92 -16.63 -22.60
C SER A 232 15.14 -16.12 -21.16
N PHE A 233 15.46 -14.82 -20.98
CA PHE A 233 15.75 -14.21 -19.69
C PHE A 233 14.47 -13.68 -19.03
N PRO A 234 14.04 -14.27 -17.88
CA PRO A 234 12.81 -13.84 -17.21
C PRO A 234 12.80 -12.35 -16.87
N GLU A 235 13.91 -11.78 -16.39
CA GLU A 235 14.02 -10.38 -15.99
C GLU A 235 13.77 -9.42 -17.16
N LEU A 236 14.19 -9.79 -18.35
CA LEU A 236 13.98 -9.00 -19.56
C LEU A 236 12.52 -9.09 -20.02
N ARG A 237 11.94 -10.28 -19.95
CA ARG A 237 10.50 -10.50 -20.24
C ARG A 237 9.61 -9.71 -19.25
N GLU A 238 9.89 -9.79 -17.95
CA GLU A 238 9.17 -9.02 -16.92
C GLU A 238 9.24 -7.51 -17.18
N SER A 239 10.43 -7.03 -17.54
CA SER A 239 10.63 -5.62 -17.86
C SER A 239 9.87 -5.21 -19.13
N ALA A 240 9.82 -6.08 -20.15
CA ALA A 240 9.05 -5.85 -21.36
C ALA A 240 7.55 -5.80 -21.10
N ILE A 241 7.01 -6.74 -20.33
CA ILE A 241 5.59 -6.77 -19.95
C ILE A 241 5.24 -5.48 -19.17
N THR A 242 6.06 -5.13 -18.17
CA THR A 242 5.85 -3.92 -17.36
C THR A 242 5.89 -2.65 -18.21
N ALA A 243 6.81 -2.55 -19.17
CA ALA A 243 6.90 -1.41 -20.06
C ALA A 243 5.69 -1.31 -21.00
N LEU A 244 5.25 -2.43 -21.59
CA LEU A 244 4.08 -2.47 -22.47
C LEU A 244 2.78 -2.13 -21.72
N MET A 245 2.65 -2.58 -20.48
CA MET A 245 1.54 -2.20 -19.58
C MET A 245 1.51 -0.68 -19.38
N ARG A 246 2.65 -0.04 -19.08
CA ARG A 246 2.74 1.42 -18.89
C ARG A 246 2.48 2.20 -20.17
N LEU A 247 2.90 1.68 -21.32
CA LEU A 247 2.67 2.29 -22.65
C LEU A 247 1.21 2.19 -23.11
N GLN A 248 0.41 1.32 -22.47
CA GLN A 248 -1.02 1.15 -22.76
C GLN A 248 -1.28 0.87 -24.26
N GLU A 249 -0.48 -0.03 -24.87
CA GLU A 249 -0.49 -0.22 -26.32
C GLU A 249 -1.24 -1.50 -26.72
N PRO A 250 -2.37 -1.38 -27.45
CA PRO A 250 -3.17 -2.53 -27.88
C PRO A 250 -2.44 -3.57 -28.75
N GLN A 251 -1.41 -3.15 -29.48
CA GLN A 251 -0.61 -4.06 -30.32
C GLN A 251 0.08 -5.17 -29.51
N ALA A 252 0.26 -4.96 -28.18
CA ALA A 252 0.84 -5.94 -27.29
C ALA A 252 -0.11 -7.09 -26.92
N ILE A 253 -1.45 -6.92 -27.08
CA ILE A 253 -2.46 -7.88 -26.60
C ILE A 253 -2.21 -9.30 -27.09
N PRO A 254 -2.00 -9.59 -28.40
CA PRO A 254 -1.82 -10.98 -28.85
C PRO A 254 -0.59 -11.66 -28.25
N ARG A 255 0.50 -10.91 -28.07
CA ARG A 255 1.73 -11.44 -27.47
C ARG A 255 1.62 -11.60 -25.96
N LEU A 256 1.03 -10.64 -25.27
CA LEU A 256 0.75 -10.77 -23.83
C LEU A 256 -0.18 -11.94 -23.54
N GLN A 257 -1.20 -12.18 -24.39
CA GLN A 257 -2.05 -13.36 -24.30
C GLN A 257 -1.24 -14.66 -24.46
N ALA A 258 -0.34 -14.72 -25.44
CA ALA A 258 0.52 -15.90 -25.64
C ALA A 258 1.39 -16.17 -24.40
N VAL A 259 2.02 -15.14 -23.84
CA VAL A 259 2.84 -15.24 -22.61
C VAL A 259 1.98 -15.65 -21.41
N ALA A 260 0.76 -15.13 -21.29
CA ALA A 260 -0.15 -15.44 -20.18
C ALA A 260 -0.51 -16.94 -20.11
N VAL A 261 -0.60 -17.62 -21.27
CA VAL A 261 -0.95 -19.05 -21.32
C VAL A 261 0.26 -20.01 -21.36
N GLU A 262 1.48 -19.49 -21.40
CA GLU A 262 2.72 -20.31 -21.44
C GLU A 262 3.01 -21.09 -20.15
N LYS A 263 2.40 -20.72 -19.00
CA LYS A 263 2.69 -21.28 -17.66
C LYS A 263 4.13 -21.07 -17.20
N SER A 264 4.68 -19.92 -17.55
CA SER A 264 6.01 -19.47 -17.14
C SER A 264 5.91 -18.58 -15.88
N SER A 265 7.04 -18.28 -15.25
CA SER A 265 7.10 -17.36 -14.09
C SER A 265 6.57 -15.94 -14.38
N VAL A 266 6.54 -15.54 -15.65
CA VAL A 266 6.07 -14.21 -16.08
C VAL A 266 4.60 -14.19 -16.51
N SER A 267 3.94 -15.37 -16.59
CA SER A 267 2.52 -15.46 -17.01
C SER A 267 1.58 -14.64 -16.11
N PRO A 268 1.70 -14.64 -14.77
CA PRO A 268 0.85 -13.80 -13.93
C PRO A 268 0.98 -12.30 -14.25
N LEU A 269 2.20 -11.83 -14.50
CA LEU A 269 2.44 -10.42 -14.84
C LEU A 269 1.85 -10.04 -16.20
N ALA A 270 1.85 -10.98 -17.17
CA ALA A 270 1.20 -10.76 -18.47
C ALA A 270 -0.33 -10.68 -18.35
N ILE A 271 -0.92 -11.45 -17.43
CA ILE A 271 -2.34 -11.35 -17.08
C ILE A 271 -2.65 -9.98 -16.48
N ASP A 272 -1.86 -9.55 -15.49
CA ASP A 272 -2.02 -8.22 -14.86
C ASP A 272 -1.91 -7.10 -15.90
N ALA A 273 -0.95 -7.22 -16.84
CA ALA A 273 -0.80 -6.25 -17.91
C ALA A 273 -2.05 -6.20 -18.83
N LEU A 274 -2.65 -7.34 -19.15
CA LEU A 274 -3.89 -7.38 -19.94
C LEU A 274 -5.08 -6.79 -19.17
N LEU A 275 -5.16 -7.00 -17.86
CA LEU A 275 -6.22 -6.43 -17.00
C LEU A 275 -6.10 -4.90 -16.88
N GLU A 276 -4.89 -4.38 -16.90
CA GLU A 276 -4.58 -2.94 -16.83
C GLU A 276 -4.77 -2.21 -18.16
N LEU A 277 -4.75 -2.91 -19.29
CA LEU A 277 -4.98 -2.29 -20.60
C LEU A 277 -6.41 -1.75 -20.73
N PRO A 278 -6.62 -0.69 -21.52
CA PRO A 278 -7.94 -0.15 -21.79
C PRO A 278 -8.90 -1.23 -22.27
N ARG A 279 -10.13 -1.20 -21.71
CA ARG A 279 -11.17 -2.15 -22.09
C ARG A 279 -11.54 -2.01 -23.56
N GLN A 280 -11.40 -3.10 -24.31
CA GLN A 280 -11.77 -3.19 -25.71
C GLN A 280 -12.06 -4.67 -26.07
N PRO A 281 -12.77 -4.95 -27.20
CA PRO A 281 -13.16 -6.32 -27.55
C PRO A 281 -11.99 -7.31 -27.62
N GLN A 282 -10.83 -6.85 -28.11
CA GLN A 282 -9.61 -7.68 -28.20
C GLN A 282 -9.05 -8.04 -26.82
N THR A 283 -9.05 -7.10 -25.89
CA THR A 283 -8.62 -7.35 -24.51
C THR A 283 -9.57 -8.33 -23.82
N ASP A 284 -10.89 -8.11 -23.94
CA ASP A 284 -11.89 -9.00 -23.36
C ASP A 284 -11.83 -10.41 -23.98
N SER A 285 -11.59 -10.52 -25.29
CA SER A 285 -11.37 -11.81 -25.96
C SER A 285 -10.13 -12.53 -25.43
N ALA A 286 -9.00 -11.82 -25.28
CA ALA A 286 -7.76 -12.39 -24.73
C ALA A 286 -7.95 -12.88 -23.30
N LEU A 287 -8.63 -12.09 -22.45
CA LEU A 287 -8.94 -12.45 -21.07
C LEU A 287 -9.88 -13.66 -21.00
N CYS A 288 -10.85 -13.78 -21.90
CA CYS A 288 -11.70 -14.98 -21.99
C CYS A 288 -10.90 -16.23 -22.33
N VAL A 289 -9.92 -16.15 -23.24
CA VAL A 289 -9.04 -17.28 -23.55
C VAL A 289 -8.29 -17.73 -22.31
N ILE A 290 -7.76 -16.79 -21.53
CA ILE A 290 -7.05 -17.05 -20.26
C ILE A 290 -8.01 -17.64 -19.21
N ALA A 291 -9.18 -17.05 -19.04
CA ALA A 291 -10.20 -17.56 -18.12
C ALA A 291 -10.64 -19.00 -18.43
N LEU A 292 -10.53 -19.40 -19.69
CA LEU A 292 -10.82 -20.75 -20.17
C LEU A 292 -9.59 -21.66 -20.17
N ASP A 293 -8.37 -21.13 -20.09
CA ASP A 293 -7.15 -21.94 -19.96
C ASP A 293 -6.96 -22.40 -18.51
N ALA A 294 -7.46 -23.51 -18.31
CA ALA A 294 -7.89 -24.10 -17.09
C ALA A 294 -6.84 -24.85 -16.29
N VAL A 295 -5.60 -24.51 -16.40
CA VAL A 295 -4.54 -25.17 -15.59
C VAL A 295 -3.86 -24.19 -14.65
N SER A 296 -4.28 -22.93 -14.67
CA SER A 296 -3.66 -21.86 -13.89
C SER A 296 -4.61 -21.37 -12.78
N ILE A 297 -4.07 -21.26 -11.56
CA ILE A 297 -4.75 -20.64 -10.43
C ILE A 297 -5.19 -19.20 -10.78
N GLU A 298 -4.48 -18.55 -11.71
CA GLU A 298 -4.78 -17.21 -12.20
C GLU A 298 -6.04 -17.13 -13.07
N ALA A 299 -6.53 -18.24 -13.61
CA ALA A 299 -7.73 -18.28 -14.44
C ALA A 299 -9.00 -17.83 -13.67
N ILE A 300 -9.13 -18.22 -12.40
CA ILE A 300 -10.30 -17.86 -11.56
C ILE A 300 -10.41 -16.35 -11.34
N PRO A 301 -9.35 -15.60 -10.94
CA PRO A 301 -9.40 -14.15 -10.83
C PRO A 301 -9.77 -13.47 -12.15
N VAL A 302 -9.22 -13.92 -13.28
CA VAL A 302 -9.55 -13.37 -14.60
C VAL A 302 -11.02 -13.61 -14.95
N ALA A 303 -11.52 -14.82 -14.72
CA ALA A 303 -12.92 -15.14 -14.96
C ALA A 303 -13.88 -14.31 -14.09
N ARG A 304 -13.51 -13.98 -12.84
CA ARG A 304 -14.26 -13.05 -11.98
C ARG A 304 -14.33 -11.64 -12.58
N VAL A 305 -13.22 -11.13 -13.09
CA VAL A 305 -13.21 -9.83 -13.79
C VAL A 305 -14.08 -9.88 -15.04
N MET A 306 -14.01 -10.96 -15.78
CA MET A 306 -14.84 -11.14 -16.96
C MET A 306 -16.33 -11.23 -16.62
N ARG A 307 -16.70 -11.82 -15.48
CA ARG A 307 -18.08 -11.79 -14.96
C ARG A 307 -18.61 -10.36 -14.81
N GLU A 308 -17.80 -9.45 -14.25
CA GLU A 308 -18.19 -8.04 -14.10
C GLU A 308 -18.27 -7.31 -15.44
N ARG A 309 -17.55 -7.79 -16.44
CA ARG A 309 -17.54 -7.24 -17.80
C ARG A 309 -18.63 -7.82 -18.73
N GLY A 310 -19.41 -8.79 -18.28
CA GLY A 310 -20.53 -9.39 -19.04
C GLY A 310 -20.34 -10.87 -19.40
N GLY A 311 -19.31 -11.51 -18.88
CA GLY A 311 -19.03 -12.94 -19.06
C GLY A 311 -18.16 -13.27 -20.26
N CYS A 312 -17.98 -14.57 -20.47
CA CYS A 312 -17.30 -15.15 -21.64
C CYS A 312 -18.25 -16.07 -22.41
N PRO A 313 -17.97 -16.40 -23.68
CA PRO A 313 -18.72 -17.42 -24.43
C PRO A 313 -18.74 -18.75 -23.67
N LEU A 314 -19.91 -19.38 -23.54
CA LEU A 314 -20.08 -20.61 -22.74
C LEU A 314 -19.80 -21.90 -23.52
N ASP A 315 -19.87 -21.89 -24.86
CA ASP A 315 -19.67 -23.09 -25.70
C ASP A 315 -18.35 -23.80 -25.41
N PRO A 316 -17.18 -23.11 -25.29
CA PRO A 316 -15.93 -23.77 -24.97
C PRO A 316 -15.95 -24.41 -23.57
N ILE A 317 -16.71 -23.85 -22.61
CA ILE A 317 -16.87 -24.42 -21.27
C ILE A 317 -17.68 -25.71 -21.34
N VAL A 318 -18.80 -25.69 -22.07
CA VAL A 318 -19.66 -26.85 -22.26
C VAL A 318 -18.89 -28.01 -22.92
N GLU A 319 -18.07 -27.72 -23.93
CA GLU A 319 -17.20 -28.73 -24.56
C GLU A 319 -16.21 -29.35 -23.58
N ARG A 320 -15.60 -28.53 -22.72
CA ARG A 320 -14.67 -29.00 -21.68
C ARG A 320 -15.35 -29.84 -20.63
N LEU A 321 -16.55 -29.43 -20.17
CA LEU A 321 -17.35 -30.20 -19.23
C LEU A 321 -17.82 -31.54 -19.81
N ALA A 322 -17.92 -31.68 -21.13
CA ALA A 322 -18.31 -32.94 -21.78
C ALA A 322 -17.19 -34.02 -21.79
N ARG A 323 -15.94 -33.63 -21.50
CA ARG A 323 -14.76 -34.53 -21.55
C ARG A 323 -14.12 -34.65 -20.17
N PRO A 324 -14.01 -35.87 -19.60
CA PRO A 324 -13.42 -36.04 -18.26
C PRO A 324 -12.00 -35.44 -18.10
N ALA A 325 -11.17 -35.53 -19.15
CA ALA A 325 -9.80 -35.00 -19.13
C ALA A 325 -9.72 -33.47 -19.01
N THR A 326 -10.76 -32.73 -19.40
CA THR A 326 -10.81 -31.29 -19.41
C THR A 326 -11.90 -30.72 -18.45
N ALA A 327 -12.64 -31.60 -17.77
CA ALA A 327 -13.75 -31.21 -16.90
C ALA A 327 -13.30 -30.30 -15.76
N ALA A 328 -12.15 -30.60 -15.13
CA ALA A 328 -11.60 -29.76 -14.06
C ALA A 328 -11.45 -28.30 -14.52
N SER A 329 -10.97 -28.11 -15.73
CA SER A 329 -10.79 -26.80 -16.32
C SER A 329 -12.09 -26.09 -16.64
N GLY A 330 -13.06 -26.83 -17.14
CA GLY A 330 -14.41 -26.31 -17.33
C GLY A 330 -15.03 -25.85 -16.01
N LEU A 331 -14.90 -26.65 -14.94
CA LEU A 331 -15.40 -26.30 -13.61
C LEU A 331 -14.72 -25.05 -13.03
N GLN A 332 -13.39 -24.92 -13.18
CA GLN A 332 -12.66 -23.72 -12.75
C GLN A 332 -13.14 -22.44 -13.47
N ALA A 333 -13.38 -22.53 -14.78
CA ALA A 333 -13.94 -21.40 -15.53
C ALA A 333 -15.35 -21.04 -15.00
N VAL A 334 -16.19 -22.03 -14.71
CA VAL A 334 -17.51 -21.81 -14.11
C VAL A 334 -17.42 -21.14 -12.74
N ILE A 335 -16.49 -21.57 -11.86
CA ILE A 335 -16.24 -20.94 -10.55
C ILE A 335 -15.93 -19.45 -10.71
N GLY A 336 -15.08 -19.11 -11.65
CA GLY A 336 -14.72 -17.71 -11.91
C GLY A 336 -15.87 -16.88 -12.46
N LEU A 337 -16.57 -17.40 -13.47
CA LEU A 337 -17.70 -16.72 -14.13
C LEU A 337 -18.95 -16.64 -13.24
N GLY A 338 -19.11 -17.57 -12.30
CA GLY A 338 -20.20 -17.54 -11.34
C GLY A 338 -21.61 -17.51 -12.00
N PRO A 339 -22.48 -16.55 -11.62
CA PRO A 339 -23.87 -16.51 -12.14
C PRO A 339 -23.98 -16.36 -13.66
N THR A 340 -22.97 -15.79 -14.34
CA THR A 340 -22.98 -15.67 -15.82
C THR A 340 -22.85 -17.01 -16.53
N ALA A 341 -22.37 -18.05 -15.81
CA ALA A 341 -22.27 -19.42 -16.32
C ALA A 341 -23.49 -20.30 -15.95
N LYS A 342 -24.61 -19.73 -15.54
CA LYS A 342 -25.81 -20.46 -15.07
C LYS A 342 -26.27 -21.54 -16.04
N ASP A 343 -26.22 -21.30 -17.33
CA ASP A 343 -26.68 -22.25 -18.36
C ASP A 343 -25.81 -23.53 -18.44
N THR A 344 -24.63 -23.51 -17.81
CA THR A 344 -23.78 -24.70 -17.68
C THR A 344 -24.18 -25.63 -16.54
N LEU A 345 -25.06 -25.20 -15.61
CA LEU A 345 -25.43 -25.94 -14.41
C LEU A 345 -25.84 -27.40 -14.68
N PRO A 346 -26.67 -27.73 -15.71
CA PRO A 346 -27.03 -29.12 -16.00
C PRO A 346 -25.83 -30.02 -16.33
N LYS A 347 -24.72 -29.42 -16.82
CA LYS A 347 -23.46 -30.11 -17.13
C LYS A 347 -22.53 -30.23 -15.92
N VAL A 348 -22.66 -29.35 -14.95
CA VAL A 348 -21.90 -29.34 -13.69
C VAL A 348 -22.45 -30.36 -12.67
N LEU A 349 -23.77 -30.44 -12.51
CA LEU A 349 -24.44 -31.28 -11.51
C LEU A 349 -23.99 -32.77 -11.48
N PRO A 350 -23.75 -33.46 -12.61
CA PRO A 350 -23.28 -34.83 -12.58
C PRO A 350 -21.95 -35.02 -11.83
N TYR A 351 -21.07 -34.01 -11.86
CA TYR A 351 -19.76 -34.05 -11.19
C TYR A 351 -19.85 -33.99 -9.67
N LEU A 352 -20.99 -33.67 -9.07
CA LEU A 352 -21.17 -33.75 -7.61
C LEU A 352 -21.05 -35.19 -7.09
N SER A 353 -21.32 -36.19 -7.94
CA SER A 353 -21.24 -37.62 -7.57
C SER A 353 -20.33 -38.44 -8.49
N GLN A 354 -19.78 -37.87 -9.55
CA GLN A 354 -18.91 -38.53 -10.52
C GLN A 354 -17.50 -37.94 -10.51
N GLY A 355 -16.53 -38.75 -10.90
CA GLY A 355 -15.14 -38.33 -10.95
C GLY A 355 -14.39 -38.55 -9.62
N ASP A 356 -13.15 -38.09 -9.57
CA ASP A 356 -12.31 -38.15 -8.37
C ASP A 356 -12.72 -37.07 -7.33
N ALA A 357 -12.05 -37.07 -6.20
CA ALA A 357 -12.34 -36.13 -5.10
C ALA A 357 -12.16 -34.66 -5.52
N THR A 358 -11.17 -34.39 -6.40
CA THR A 358 -10.86 -33.05 -6.90
C THR A 358 -11.99 -32.53 -7.80
N LEU A 359 -12.47 -33.37 -8.72
CA LEU A 359 -13.57 -32.98 -9.61
C LEU A 359 -14.87 -32.73 -8.80
N ARG A 360 -15.15 -33.58 -7.78
CA ARG A 360 -16.31 -33.36 -6.91
C ARG A 360 -16.20 -32.03 -6.15
N ALA A 361 -15.04 -31.72 -5.57
CA ALA A 361 -14.81 -30.46 -4.89
C ALA A 361 -14.99 -29.25 -5.82
N LEU A 362 -14.41 -29.30 -7.00
CA LEU A 362 -14.59 -28.24 -8.01
C LEU A 362 -16.05 -28.10 -8.45
N ALA A 363 -16.79 -29.19 -8.54
CA ALA A 363 -18.22 -29.15 -8.89
C ALA A 363 -19.05 -28.47 -7.79
N VAL A 364 -18.75 -28.74 -6.51
CA VAL A 364 -19.39 -28.08 -5.36
C VAL A 364 -19.12 -26.59 -5.41
N ASP A 365 -17.87 -26.18 -5.63
CA ASP A 365 -17.49 -24.77 -5.74
C ASP A 365 -18.13 -24.08 -6.95
N ALA A 366 -18.23 -24.78 -8.09
CA ALA A 366 -18.89 -24.27 -9.30
C ALA A 366 -20.39 -24.04 -9.06
N VAL A 367 -21.09 -24.97 -8.42
CA VAL A 367 -22.51 -24.81 -8.07
C VAL A 367 -22.69 -23.65 -7.08
N ALA A 368 -21.82 -23.56 -6.09
CA ALA A 368 -21.84 -22.43 -5.13
C ALA A 368 -21.61 -21.08 -5.82
N ALA A 369 -20.70 -21.02 -6.78
CA ALA A 369 -20.40 -19.81 -7.54
C ALA A 369 -21.56 -19.39 -8.48
N ILE A 370 -22.23 -20.35 -9.13
CA ILE A 370 -23.42 -20.07 -9.93
C ILE A 370 -24.53 -19.47 -9.04
N GLY A 371 -24.70 -19.98 -7.84
CA GLY A 371 -25.68 -19.45 -6.88
C GLY A 371 -27.13 -19.79 -7.21
N ASP A 372 -27.41 -20.79 -8.03
CA ASP A 372 -28.78 -21.17 -8.41
C ASP A 372 -29.38 -22.18 -7.44
N VAL A 373 -30.47 -21.80 -6.80
CA VAL A 373 -31.21 -22.64 -5.83
C VAL A 373 -31.71 -23.94 -6.42
N SER A 374 -31.87 -24.06 -7.75
CA SER A 374 -32.32 -25.31 -8.39
C SER A 374 -31.34 -26.48 -8.19
N ALA A 375 -30.09 -26.19 -7.82
CA ALA A 375 -29.07 -27.19 -7.45
C ALA A 375 -29.26 -27.77 -6.03
N ALA A 376 -30.13 -27.20 -5.20
CA ALA A 376 -30.28 -27.61 -3.79
C ALA A 376 -30.52 -29.11 -3.59
N PRO A 377 -31.42 -29.81 -4.34
CA PRO A 377 -31.63 -31.25 -4.15
C PRO A 377 -30.37 -32.08 -4.44
N ALA A 378 -29.57 -31.69 -5.42
CA ALA A 378 -28.34 -32.39 -5.77
C ALA A 378 -27.26 -32.17 -4.72
N LEU A 379 -27.08 -30.94 -4.23
CA LEU A 379 -26.16 -30.61 -3.14
C LEU A 379 -26.55 -31.30 -1.83
N GLN A 380 -27.89 -31.33 -1.50
CA GLN A 380 -28.36 -32.00 -0.29
C GLN A 380 -28.03 -33.50 -0.35
N LYS A 381 -28.26 -34.14 -1.48
CA LYS A 381 -27.90 -35.55 -1.66
C LYS A 381 -26.41 -35.80 -1.47
N ALA A 382 -25.57 -34.95 -2.06
CA ALA A 382 -24.10 -35.06 -1.90
C ALA A 382 -23.70 -34.83 -0.44
N PHE A 383 -24.32 -33.87 0.24
CA PHE A 383 -24.11 -33.57 1.66
C PHE A 383 -24.45 -34.78 2.56
N ASP A 384 -25.62 -35.40 2.35
CA ASP A 384 -26.04 -36.55 3.16
C ASP A 384 -25.08 -37.74 2.99
N GLN A 385 -24.55 -37.94 1.78
CA GLN A 385 -23.55 -38.96 1.49
C GLN A 385 -22.22 -38.69 2.21
N GLU A 386 -21.67 -37.48 2.13
CA GLU A 386 -20.41 -37.09 2.78
C GLU A 386 -20.55 -37.06 4.30
N LEU A 387 -21.70 -36.61 4.82
CA LEU A 387 -21.99 -36.64 6.25
C LEU A 387 -21.96 -38.08 6.81
N ALA A 388 -22.57 -39.03 6.10
CA ALA A 388 -22.53 -40.43 6.51
C ALA A 388 -21.08 -41.01 6.54
N ILE A 389 -20.24 -40.62 5.56
CA ILE A 389 -18.84 -41.00 5.51
C ILE A 389 -18.07 -40.41 6.72
N VAL A 390 -18.22 -39.12 7.00
CA VAL A 390 -17.56 -38.45 8.14
C VAL A 390 -18.02 -39.05 9.47
N GLN A 391 -19.31 -39.32 9.64
CA GLN A 391 -19.85 -39.96 10.84
C GLN A 391 -19.27 -41.35 11.03
N ALA A 392 -19.18 -42.15 9.96
CA ALA A 392 -18.59 -43.50 10.04
C ALA A 392 -17.09 -43.42 10.40
N LEU A 393 -16.35 -42.49 9.82
CA LEU A 393 -14.92 -42.28 10.14
C LEU A 393 -14.72 -41.82 11.60
N ARG A 394 -15.55 -40.90 12.10
CA ARG A 394 -15.52 -40.49 13.52
C ARG A 394 -15.85 -41.63 14.47
N GLN A 395 -16.80 -42.49 14.12
CA GLN A 395 -17.11 -43.69 14.92
C GLN A 395 -15.97 -44.71 14.92
N ASP A 396 -15.39 -44.98 13.76
CA ASP A 396 -14.23 -45.86 13.63
C ASP A 396 -13.05 -45.32 14.48
N TRP A 397 -12.79 -44.02 14.41
CA TRP A 397 -11.75 -43.33 15.19
C TRP A 397 -11.97 -43.50 16.71
N ILE A 398 -13.17 -43.24 17.21
CA ILE A 398 -13.54 -43.33 18.60
C ILE A 398 -13.41 -44.82 19.11
N SER A 399 -13.63 -45.79 18.21
CA SER A 399 -13.52 -47.21 18.56
C SER A 399 -12.08 -47.71 18.72
N LYS A 400 -11.10 -46.98 18.15
CA LYS A 400 -9.68 -47.37 18.23
C LYS A 400 -9.08 -47.13 19.62
N PRO A 401 -8.27 -48.09 20.17
CA PRO A 401 -7.49 -47.78 21.36
C PRO A 401 -6.44 -46.69 21.05
N LEU A 402 -6.11 -45.89 22.06
CA LEU A 402 -4.98 -44.96 21.95
C LEU A 402 -3.72 -45.75 21.60
N PRO A 403 -2.92 -45.34 20.61
CA PRO A 403 -1.61 -45.92 20.38
C PRO A 403 -0.80 -45.92 21.68
N GLU A 404 0.03 -46.92 21.88
CA GLU A 404 0.88 -47.02 23.08
C GLU A 404 1.77 -45.81 23.29
N SER A 405 2.14 -45.13 22.22
CA SER A 405 2.85 -43.84 22.22
C SER A 405 2.10 -42.69 22.93
N TYR A 406 0.80 -42.85 23.21
CA TYR A 406 -0.03 -41.85 23.93
C TYR A 406 -0.45 -42.36 25.33
N GLY A 407 0.20 -43.42 25.85
CA GLY A 407 -0.06 -43.97 27.16
C GLY A 407 0.37 -43.06 28.34
N PRO A 408 0.09 -43.50 29.60
CA PRO A 408 0.49 -42.76 30.78
C PRO A 408 2.03 -42.61 30.84
N GLY A 409 2.53 -41.40 30.75
CA GLY A 409 3.96 -41.07 30.67
C GLY A 409 4.41 -40.48 29.33
N PHE A 410 3.54 -40.41 28.33
CA PHE A 410 3.83 -39.73 27.07
C PHE A 410 3.95 -38.21 27.30
N ASP A 411 5.15 -37.69 27.13
CA ASP A 411 5.39 -36.24 27.08
C ASP A 411 5.51 -35.80 25.61
N PRO A 412 4.47 -35.11 25.08
CA PRO A 412 4.50 -34.64 23.70
C PRO A 412 5.64 -33.66 23.42
N SER A 413 6.16 -32.96 24.42
CA SER A 413 7.27 -32.03 24.26
C SER A 413 8.61 -32.70 23.97
N SER A 414 8.77 -33.99 24.35
CA SER A 414 10.02 -34.73 24.10
C SER A 414 10.25 -35.14 22.64
N GLN A 415 9.21 -35.12 21.80
CA GLN A 415 9.33 -35.40 20.36
C GLN A 415 9.52 -34.13 19.48
N LEU A 416 9.43 -32.95 20.07
CA LEU A 416 9.57 -31.67 19.33
C LEU A 416 11.03 -31.20 19.21
N GLU A 417 11.97 -31.82 19.97
CA GLU A 417 13.38 -31.39 19.93
C GLU A 417 14.16 -31.88 18.70
N ASP A 418 13.60 -32.80 17.89
CA ASP A 418 14.33 -33.45 16.79
C ASP A 418 13.87 -33.06 15.36
N THR A 419 12.98 -32.08 15.21
CA THR A 419 12.59 -31.59 13.88
C THR A 419 13.25 -30.26 13.57
N THR A 420 14.34 -30.33 12.83
CA THR A 420 15.07 -29.23 12.22
C THR A 420 14.15 -28.24 11.47
N ALA A 421 14.42 -26.99 11.70
CA ALA A 421 13.85 -25.70 11.38
C ALA A 421 13.41 -25.40 9.94
N THR A 422 12.68 -26.23 9.22
CA THR A 422 12.19 -25.94 7.86
C THR A 422 10.67 -25.86 7.69
N ASP A 423 9.87 -26.04 8.74
CA ASP A 423 8.41 -26.02 8.62
C ASP A 423 7.73 -25.17 9.72
N LYS A 424 7.92 -23.86 9.66
CA LYS A 424 7.31 -22.92 10.61
C LYS A 424 5.77 -23.00 10.63
N GLN A 425 5.14 -23.30 9.50
CA GLN A 425 3.68 -23.43 9.38
C GLN A 425 3.14 -24.78 9.86
N ARG A 426 3.91 -25.89 9.71
CA ARG A 426 3.59 -27.17 10.35
C ARG A 426 3.83 -27.11 11.85
N GLY A 427 4.85 -26.36 12.30
CA GLY A 427 5.17 -26.17 13.72
C GLY A 427 4.06 -25.48 14.51
N GLU A 428 3.38 -24.50 13.95
CA GLU A 428 2.27 -23.80 14.62
C GLU A 428 1.00 -24.68 14.75
N LYS A 429 0.66 -25.46 13.72
CA LYS A 429 -0.45 -26.42 13.78
C LYS A 429 -0.16 -27.57 14.74
N HIS A 430 1.07 -28.06 14.75
CA HIS A 430 1.53 -29.09 15.70
C HIS A 430 1.61 -28.54 17.13
N GLY A 431 2.08 -27.32 17.33
CA GLY A 431 2.15 -26.67 18.64
C GLY A 431 0.77 -26.48 19.27
N ASN A 432 -0.24 -26.11 18.48
CA ASN A 432 -1.63 -26.01 18.94
C ASN A 432 -2.22 -27.39 19.30
N LEU A 433 -1.97 -28.41 18.48
CA LEU A 433 -2.37 -29.79 18.77
C LEU A 433 -1.75 -30.31 20.08
N MET A 434 -0.45 -30.06 20.27
CA MET A 434 0.27 -30.48 21.45
C MET A 434 -0.12 -29.72 22.73
N ALA A 435 -0.43 -28.41 22.60
CA ALA A 435 -0.98 -27.63 23.71
C ALA A 435 -2.38 -28.11 24.11
N ARG A 436 -3.23 -28.50 23.17
CA ARG A 436 -4.55 -29.09 23.40
C ARG A 436 -4.44 -30.47 24.06
N LEU A 437 -3.54 -31.34 23.59
CA LEU A 437 -3.26 -32.64 24.21
C LEU A 437 -2.77 -32.47 25.65
N LYS A 438 -1.87 -31.52 25.92
CA LYS A 438 -1.38 -31.19 27.25
C LYS A 438 -2.49 -30.65 28.17
N ALA A 439 -3.38 -29.80 27.65
CA ALA A 439 -4.54 -29.32 28.41
C ALA A 439 -5.57 -30.42 28.70
N LEU A 440 -5.83 -31.31 27.74
CA LEU A 440 -6.70 -32.48 27.93
C LEU A 440 -6.13 -33.47 28.97
N ASN A 441 -4.83 -33.76 28.90
CA ASN A 441 -4.17 -34.62 29.86
C ASN A 441 -4.14 -34.01 31.27
N ALA A 442 -3.93 -32.69 31.38
CA ALA A 442 -3.97 -31.99 32.67
C ALA A 442 -5.38 -31.95 33.28
N SER A 443 -6.43 -31.83 32.47
CA SER A 443 -7.81 -31.87 32.94
C SER A 443 -8.24 -33.29 33.38
N LYS A 444 -7.76 -34.34 32.70
CA LYS A 444 -8.02 -35.74 33.03
C LYS A 444 -7.22 -36.23 34.25
N ALA A 445 -5.99 -35.75 34.45
CA ALA A 445 -5.20 -36.07 35.65
C ALA A 445 -5.89 -35.57 36.94
N ARG A 446 -6.74 -34.56 36.88
CA ARG A 446 -7.53 -34.10 38.03
C ARG A 446 -8.80 -34.91 38.30
N THR A 447 -9.27 -35.72 37.34
CA THR A 447 -10.52 -36.49 37.43
C THR A 447 -10.29 -37.99 37.68
N LEU A 448 -9.08 -38.54 37.60
CA LEU A 448 -8.79 -39.97 37.63
C LEU A 448 -8.19 -40.42 38.96
N GLY A 449 -9.07 -40.56 39.94
CA GLY A 449 -8.85 -41.52 41.05
C GLY A 449 -9.46 -42.90 40.77
N ARG A 450 -9.59 -43.37 39.50
CA ARG A 450 -10.12 -44.71 39.18
C ARG A 450 -9.26 -45.47 38.16
N PRO A 451 -9.00 -46.76 38.40
CA PRO A 451 -8.19 -47.57 37.49
C PRO A 451 -8.96 -48.08 36.29
N GLN A 452 -8.28 -48.14 35.16
CA GLN A 452 -8.61 -48.87 33.92
C GLN A 452 -9.94 -48.54 33.23
N VAL A 453 -9.97 -47.39 32.60
CA VAL A 453 -10.79 -47.22 31.38
C VAL A 453 -9.80 -47.13 30.23
N GLN A 454 -9.92 -48.00 29.21
CA GLN A 454 -9.22 -47.84 27.94
C GLN A 454 -9.46 -46.41 27.46
N GLN A 455 -8.42 -45.57 27.46
CA GLN A 455 -8.52 -44.21 26.97
C GLN A 455 -8.75 -44.29 25.46
N ARG A 456 -9.87 -43.75 25.00
CA ARG A 456 -10.18 -43.62 23.57
C ARG A 456 -9.59 -42.33 23.02
N VAL A 457 -9.23 -42.34 21.74
CA VAL A 457 -8.69 -41.14 21.07
C VAL A 457 -9.82 -40.09 21.01
N PRO A 458 -9.57 -38.86 21.49
CA PRO A 458 -10.57 -37.78 21.39
C PRO A 458 -10.97 -37.46 19.95
N THR A 459 -12.25 -37.14 19.73
CA THR A 459 -12.77 -36.72 18.41
C THR A 459 -12.11 -35.47 17.88
N GLU A 460 -11.74 -34.54 18.77
CA GLU A 460 -11.00 -33.34 18.42
C GLU A 460 -9.65 -33.64 17.75
N LEU A 461 -9.01 -34.74 18.16
CA LEU A 461 -7.76 -35.15 17.54
C LEU A 461 -7.95 -35.72 16.13
N PHE A 462 -9.08 -36.40 15.88
CA PHE A 462 -9.45 -36.83 14.53
C PHE A 462 -9.61 -35.63 13.57
N ASP A 463 -10.31 -34.63 14.04
CA ASP A 463 -10.59 -33.43 13.23
C ASP A 463 -9.31 -32.68 12.85
N ASP A 464 -8.30 -32.70 13.72
CA ASP A 464 -6.99 -32.08 13.44
C ASP A 464 -6.09 -32.94 12.53
N VAL A 465 -6.07 -34.25 12.72
CA VAL A 465 -5.22 -35.18 11.95
C VAL A 465 -5.80 -35.52 10.58
N GLU A 466 -7.12 -35.70 10.49
CA GLU A 466 -7.81 -36.12 9.28
C GLU A 466 -8.56 -34.92 8.60
N SER A 467 -8.07 -33.71 8.80
CA SER A 467 -8.71 -32.47 8.28
C SER A 467 -9.00 -32.52 6.78
N SER A 468 -8.12 -33.14 5.99
CA SER A 468 -8.32 -33.31 4.55
C SER A 468 -9.56 -34.13 4.17
N ARG A 469 -10.02 -35.01 5.07
CA ARG A 469 -11.23 -35.81 4.86
C ARG A 469 -12.51 -35.08 5.19
N LEU A 470 -12.41 -33.94 5.90
CA LEU A 470 -13.53 -33.08 6.25
C LEU A 470 -13.79 -32.01 5.16
N GLU A 471 -12.80 -31.74 4.29
CA GLU A 471 -12.92 -30.70 3.26
C GLU A 471 -14.12 -30.88 2.31
N PRO A 472 -14.47 -32.08 1.82
CA PRO A 472 -15.64 -32.27 1.00
C PRO A 472 -16.93 -31.85 1.70
N LEU A 473 -17.11 -32.22 2.97
CA LEU A 473 -18.26 -31.84 3.77
C LEU A 473 -18.29 -30.33 4.05
N ALA A 474 -17.12 -29.73 4.35
CA ALA A 474 -16.96 -28.30 4.55
C ALA A 474 -17.34 -27.51 3.28
N GLY A 475 -16.90 -27.98 2.12
CA GLY A 475 -17.27 -27.39 0.81
C GLY A 475 -18.80 -27.40 0.60
N LEU A 476 -19.46 -28.51 0.90
CA LEU A 476 -20.92 -28.63 0.77
C LEU A 476 -21.68 -27.71 1.74
N LEU A 477 -21.21 -27.55 2.98
CA LEU A 477 -21.79 -26.57 3.93
C LEU A 477 -21.69 -25.13 3.37
N ARG A 478 -20.54 -24.73 2.84
CA ARG A 478 -20.36 -23.42 2.20
C ARG A 478 -21.30 -23.26 0.99
N ALA A 479 -21.42 -24.31 0.17
CA ALA A 479 -22.25 -24.28 -1.04
C ALA A 479 -23.72 -24.15 -0.73
N LEU A 480 -24.25 -24.91 0.22
CA LEU A 480 -25.65 -24.84 0.65
C LEU A 480 -26.04 -23.45 1.16
N GLY A 481 -25.13 -22.79 1.91
CA GLY A 481 -25.30 -21.39 2.30
C GLY A 481 -25.28 -20.43 1.11
N SER A 482 -24.34 -20.64 0.17
CA SER A 482 -24.17 -19.75 -0.99
C SER A 482 -25.38 -19.75 -1.93
N ILE A 483 -25.99 -20.91 -2.19
CA ILE A 483 -27.20 -21.02 -3.02
C ILE A 483 -28.49 -20.74 -2.25
N LYS A 484 -28.38 -20.42 -0.95
CA LYS A 484 -29.56 -20.22 -0.04
C LYS A 484 -30.52 -21.40 -0.08
N ALA A 485 -29.98 -22.62 0.07
CA ALA A 485 -30.78 -23.84 -0.02
C ALA A 485 -31.88 -23.88 1.04
N PRO A 486 -33.10 -24.41 0.72
CA PRO A 486 -34.14 -24.61 1.69
C PRO A 486 -33.68 -25.44 2.89
N GLY A 487 -33.95 -24.99 4.11
CA GLY A 487 -33.48 -25.67 5.34
C GLY A 487 -32.02 -25.46 5.72
N ALA A 488 -31.21 -24.76 4.89
CA ALA A 488 -29.79 -24.54 5.16
C ALA A 488 -29.54 -23.82 6.48
N LEU A 489 -30.41 -22.92 6.92
CA LEU A 489 -30.26 -22.17 8.16
C LEU A 489 -30.10 -23.12 9.38
N GLU A 490 -31.06 -24.03 9.58
CA GLU A 490 -31.03 -24.96 10.71
C GLU A 490 -29.89 -25.98 10.60
N LEU A 491 -29.62 -26.44 9.37
CA LEU A 491 -28.50 -27.35 9.13
C LEU A 491 -27.18 -26.67 9.51
N LEU A 492 -26.90 -25.47 9.04
CA LEU A 492 -25.65 -24.74 9.30
C LEU A 492 -25.51 -24.32 10.77
N LYS A 493 -26.60 -23.99 11.46
CA LYS A 493 -26.61 -23.77 12.92
C LYS A 493 -26.07 -25.00 13.66
N GLY A 494 -26.43 -26.22 13.24
CA GLY A 494 -25.97 -27.46 13.85
C GLY A 494 -24.44 -27.63 13.77
N PHE A 495 -23.79 -27.09 12.72
CA PHE A 495 -22.34 -27.16 12.53
C PHE A 495 -21.58 -25.92 13.03
N ALA A 496 -22.27 -24.83 13.39
CA ALA A 496 -21.62 -23.62 13.89
C ALA A 496 -20.85 -23.82 15.21
N GLY A 497 -21.19 -24.86 15.97
CA GLY A 497 -20.50 -25.27 17.19
C GLY A 497 -19.73 -26.60 17.07
N ASP A 498 -19.45 -27.10 15.85
CA ASP A 498 -18.76 -28.37 15.63
C ASP A 498 -17.34 -28.32 16.22
N SER A 499 -16.84 -29.49 16.69
CA SER A 499 -15.47 -29.62 17.23
C SER A 499 -14.41 -29.24 16.21
N SER A 500 -14.62 -29.55 14.94
CA SER A 500 -13.72 -29.19 13.85
C SER A 500 -13.79 -27.70 13.50
N VAL A 501 -12.64 -27.01 13.59
CA VAL A 501 -12.51 -25.61 13.16
C VAL A 501 -12.91 -25.47 11.68
N MET A 502 -12.57 -26.45 10.85
CA MET A 502 -12.88 -26.44 9.41
C MET A 502 -14.40 -26.46 9.17
N LEU A 503 -15.13 -27.37 9.84
CA LEU A 503 -16.60 -27.46 9.69
C LEU A 503 -17.28 -26.25 10.30
N ARG A 504 -16.84 -25.76 11.48
CA ARG A 504 -17.34 -24.51 12.05
C ARG A 504 -17.16 -23.34 11.10
N THR A 505 -15.94 -23.17 10.55
CA THR A 505 -15.66 -22.10 9.57
C THR A 505 -16.57 -22.20 8.36
N ALA A 506 -16.72 -23.39 7.80
CA ALA A 506 -17.59 -23.60 6.63
C ALA A 506 -19.06 -23.28 6.94
N ALA A 507 -19.55 -23.70 8.09
CA ALA A 507 -20.91 -23.42 8.54
C ALA A 507 -21.13 -21.92 8.79
N LEU A 508 -20.21 -21.24 9.46
CA LEU A 508 -20.29 -19.80 9.74
C LEU A 508 -20.22 -18.95 8.45
N VAL A 509 -19.34 -19.33 7.51
CA VAL A 509 -19.28 -18.71 6.17
C VAL A 509 -20.59 -18.95 5.41
N GLY A 510 -21.14 -20.16 5.48
CA GLY A 510 -22.42 -20.49 4.88
C GLY A 510 -23.58 -19.69 5.50
N LEU A 511 -23.63 -19.59 6.83
CA LEU A 511 -24.59 -18.77 7.55
C LEU A 511 -24.53 -17.31 7.13
N ALA A 512 -23.33 -16.72 7.09
CA ALA A 512 -23.15 -15.34 6.66
C ALA A 512 -23.82 -15.07 5.30
N ARG A 513 -23.78 -16.03 4.38
CA ARG A 513 -24.32 -15.90 3.01
C ARG A 513 -25.83 -16.09 2.91
N LEU A 514 -26.50 -16.59 3.94
CA LEU A 514 -27.97 -16.78 3.93
C LEU A 514 -28.74 -15.46 4.03
N GLY A 515 -28.10 -14.35 4.35
CA GLY A 515 -28.75 -13.05 4.52
C GLY A 515 -28.78 -12.57 5.97
N PRO A 516 -29.63 -11.58 6.32
CA PRO A 516 -29.55 -10.88 7.61
C PRO A 516 -29.64 -11.77 8.85
N GLU A 517 -30.49 -12.80 8.84
CA GLU A 517 -30.62 -13.75 9.97
C GLU A 517 -29.34 -14.58 10.14
N GLY A 518 -28.79 -15.06 9.03
CA GLY A 518 -27.52 -15.79 9.05
C GLY A 518 -26.35 -14.91 9.46
N VAL A 519 -26.29 -13.65 9.01
CA VAL A 519 -25.29 -12.66 9.45
C VAL A 519 -25.36 -12.45 10.97
N ALA A 520 -26.57 -12.30 11.54
CA ALA A 520 -26.76 -12.12 12.98
C ALA A 520 -26.25 -13.30 13.80
N LEU A 521 -26.35 -14.52 13.28
CA LEU A 521 -25.81 -15.73 13.93
C LEU A 521 -24.29 -15.83 13.76
N ALA A 522 -23.80 -15.56 12.56
CA ALA A 522 -22.38 -15.69 12.22
C ALA A 522 -21.51 -14.67 12.97
N LYS A 523 -21.97 -13.41 13.13
CA LYS A 523 -21.21 -12.34 13.79
C LYS A 523 -20.81 -12.66 15.23
N ASN A 524 -21.63 -13.47 15.95
CA ASN A 524 -21.34 -13.83 17.34
C ASN A 524 -20.05 -14.70 17.48
N ASN A 525 -19.53 -15.21 16.38
CA ASN A 525 -18.30 -16.02 16.33
C ASN A 525 -17.06 -15.24 15.87
N LEU A 526 -17.15 -13.93 15.72
CA LEU A 526 -15.99 -13.08 15.39
C LEU A 526 -14.94 -13.00 16.54
N PHE A 527 -15.27 -13.52 17.75
CA PHE A 527 -14.35 -13.62 18.89
C PHE A 527 -13.47 -14.89 18.86
N GLU A 528 -13.63 -15.72 17.84
CA GLU A 528 -12.78 -16.91 17.69
C GLU A 528 -11.30 -16.53 17.58
N SER A 529 -10.45 -17.27 18.28
CA SER A 529 -9.00 -17.04 18.28
C SER A 529 -8.29 -17.56 17.03
N ASP A 530 -8.98 -18.36 16.21
CA ASP A 530 -8.44 -18.91 14.98
C ASP A 530 -8.46 -17.85 13.87
N ARG A 531 -7.25 -17.49 13.40
CA ARG A 531 -7.06 -16.43 12.42
C ARG A 531 -7.62 -16.76 11.04
N ASP A 532 -7.55 -18.01 10.62
CA ASP A 532 -8.05 -18.44 9.31
C ASP A 532 -9.58 -18.42 9.30
N LEU A 533 -10.22 -18.84 10.42
CA LEU A 533 -11.66 -18.71 10.62
C LEU A 533 -12.06 -17.23 10.59
N LEU A 534 -11.40 -16.38 11.37
CA LEU A 534 -11.71 -14.95 11.41
C LEU A 534 -11.61 -14.31 10.03
N LYS A 535 -10.56 -14.63 9.27
CA LYS A 535 -10.36 -14.12 7.91
C LYS A 535 -11.48 -14.56 6.95
N ALA A 536 -11.82 -15.85 6.94
CA ALA A 536 -12.86 -16.39 6.09
C ALA A 536 -14.24 -15.82 6.45
N LEU A 537 -14.54 -15.71 7.74
CA LEU A 537 -15.80 -15.16 8.22
C LEU A 537 -15.91 -13.66 7.96
N ALA A 538 -14.85 -12.89 8.22
CA ALA A 538 -14.82 -11.45 7.93
C ALA A 538 -15.05 -11.18 6.45
N GLN A 539 -14.40 -11.94 5.56
CA GLN A 539 -14.62 -11.80 4.13
C GLN A 539 -16.06 -12.15 3.73
N ALA A 540 -16.61 -13.26 4.24
CA ALA A 540 -17.97 -13.66 3.95
C ALA A 540 -19.01 -12.63 4.43
N LEU A 541 -18.80 -12.04 5.61
CA LEU A 541 -19.65 -10.98 6.14
C LEU A 541 -19.54 -9.70 5.29
N ALA A 542 -18.32 -9.27 4.94
CA ALA A 542 -18.11 -8.08 4.12
C ALA A 542 -18.86 -8.17 2.76
N GLU A 543 -18.92 -9.36 2.18
CA GLU A 543 -19.64 -9.64 0.92
C GLU A 543 -21.18 -9.51 1.05
N GLN A 544 -21.72 -9.48 2.27
CA GLN A 544 -23.19 -9.37 2.50
C GLN A 544 -23.72 -7.92 2.56
N GLY A 545 -22.97 -6.98 2.01
CA GLY A 545 -23.38 -5.58 1.94
C GLY A 545 -23.50 -4.94 3.33
N GLU A 546 -24.44 -4.00 3.48
CA GLU A 546 -24.54 -3.15 4.67
C GLU A 546 -24.67 -3.95 5.99
N ALA A 547 -25.46 -5.01 6.01
CA ALA A 547 -25.68 -5.81 7.22
C ALA A 547 -24.41 -6.50 7.72
N GLY A 548 -23.66 -7.14 6.82
CA GLY A 548 -22.41 -7.81 7.17
C GLY A 548 -21.29 -6.83 7.47
N GLN A 549 -21.20 -5.73 6.73
CA GLN A 549 -20.25 -4.66 6.96
C GLN A 549 -20.47 -3.99 8.33
N ALA A 550 -21.75 -3.75 8.71
CA ALA A 550 -22.11 -3.22 10.03
C ALA A 550 -21.69 -4.18 11.16
N ALA A 551 -21.86 -5.48 10.98
CA ALA A 551 -21.42 -6.49 11.95
C ALA A 551 -19.90 -6.43 12.18
N LEU A 552 -19.09 -6.28 11.12
CA LEU A 552 -17.64 -6.13 11.22
C LEU A 552 -17.25 -4.83 11.92
N MET A 553 -17.97 -3.74 11.66
CA MET A 553 -17.70 -2.45 12.31
C MET A 553 -18.07 -2.43 13.80
N GLU A 554 -19.13 -3.14 14.20
CA GLU A 554 -19.48 -3.33 15.60
C GLU A 554 -18.37 -4.07 16.37
N PHE A 555 -17.68 -4.98 15.69
CA PHE A 555 -16.60 -5.81 16.26
C PHE A 555 -15.24 -5.13 16.25
N LEU A 556 -14.92 -4.29 15.27
CA LEU A 556 -13.60 -3.65 15.08
C LEU A 556 -13.04 -2.96 16.34
N PRO A 557 -13.80 -2.22 17.16
CA PRO A 557 -13.26 -1.59 18.37
C PRO A 557 -12.90 -2.58 19.48
N GLN A 558 -13.45 -3.79 19.43
CA GLN A 558 -13.31 -4.80 20.48
C GLN A 558 -12.09 -5.71 20.28
N ILE A 559 -11.53 -5.72 19.06
CA ILE A 559 -10.39 -6.55 18.70
C ILE A 559 -9.07 -5.80 18.89
N THR A 560 -8.08 -6.43 19.51
CA THR A 560 -6.79 -5.79 19.80
C THR A 560 -5.66 -6.19 18.85
N GLY A 561 -5.74 -7.34 18.19
CA GLY A 561 -4.63 -7.89 17.41
C GLY A 561 -4.87 -8.08 15.91
N GLU A 562 -6.12 -8.26 15.46
CA GLU A 562 -6.44 -8.67 14.08
C GLU A 562 -7.28 -7.61 13.32
N LYS A 563 -7.16 -6.35 13.69
CA LYS A 563 -7.88 -5.23 13.03
C LYS A 563 -7.64 -5.20 11.52
N LEU A 564 -6.40 -5.51 11.11
CA LEU A 564 -6.03 -5.53 9.70
C LEU A 564 -6.90 -6.49 8.87
N VAL A 565 -7.26 -7.66 9.42
CA VAL A 565 -8.09 -8.65 8.73
C VAL A 565 -9.47 -8.09 8.43
N LEU A 566 -10.10 -7.41 9.40
CA LEU A 566 -11.42 -6.82 9.23
C LEU A 566 -11.40 -5.63 8.27
N ILE A 567 -10.40 -4.76 8.42
CA ILE A 567 -10.24 -3.57 7.56
C ILE A 567 -9.92 -3.99 6.13
N ASP A 568 -9.09 -5.02 5.91
CA ASP A 568 -8.80 -5.56 4.58
C ASP A 568 -10.08 -6.12 3.92
N ALA A 569 -10.88 -6.89 4.64
CA ALA A 569 -12.16 -7.40 4.12
C ALA A 569 -13.11 -6.26 3.70
N LEU A 570 -13.24 -5.23 4.55
CA LEU A 570 -14.06 -4.05 4.27
C LEU A 570 -13.49 -3.19 3.13
N SER A 571 -12.17 -3.11 2.98
CA SER A 571 -11.53 -2.29 1.94
C SER A 571 -11.86 -2.78 0.52
N ARG A 572 -12.16 -4.06 0.38
CA ARG A 572 -12.51 -4.72 -0.89
C ARG A 572 -13.99 -4.59 -1.27
N THR A 573 -14.85 -4.53 -0.28
CA THR A 573 -16.30 -4.57 -0.48
C THR A 573 -17.00 -3.24 -0.20
N GLY A 574 -16.32 -2.32 0.48
CA GLY A 574 -16.85 -1.06 0.98
C GLY A 574 -17.13 -1.10 2.49
N ALA A 575 -17.52 0.04 3.04
CA ALA A 575 -17.86 0.18 4.45
C ALA A 575 -19.11 1.06 4.62
N PRO A 576 -19.95 0.78 5.64
CA PRO A 576 -21.14 1.58 5.93
C PRO A 576 -20.76 2.95 6.51
N ALA A 577 -21.68 3.91 6.49
CA ALA A 577 -21.46 5.24 7.05
C ALA A 577 -21.05 5.22 8.55
N SER A 578 -21.53 4.24 9.31
CA SER A 578 -21.14 4.02 10.71
C SER A 578 -19.66 3.67 10.92
N ALA A 579 -18.95 3.32 9.85
CA ALA A 579 -17.51 3.02 9.89
C ALA A 579 -16.62 4.24 10.09
N VAL A 580 -17.11 5.46 9.85
CA VAL A 580 -16.30 6.67 9.86
C VAL A 580 -15.56 6.86 11.19
N GLU A 581 -16.26 6.80 12.30
CA GLU A 581 -15.64 7.03 13.62
C GLU A 581 -14.66 5.92 14.03
N PRO A 582 -14.97 4.62 13.91
CA PRO A 582 -14.00 3.55 14.12
C PRO A 582 -12.75 3.67 13.23
N LEU A 583 -12.91 3.99 11.94
CA LEU A 583 -11.77 4.16 11.03
C LEU A 583 -10.91 5.38 11.38
N ARG A 584 -11.51 6.48 11.81
CA ARG A 584 -10.78 7.65 12.33
C ARG A 584 -9.93 7.29 13.56
N LYS A 585 -10.46 6.46 14.46
CA LYS A 585 -9.72 5.96 15.61
C LYS A 585 -8.51 5.13 15.18
N VAL A 586 -8.67 4.23 14.18
CA VAL A 586 -7.57 3.45 13.62
C VAL A 586 -6.49 4.36 13.01
N VAL A 587 -6.88 5.41 12.26
CA VAL A 587 -5.91 6.41 11.74
C VAL A 587 -5.16 7.10 12.87
N THR A 588 -5.82 7.41 14.00
CA THR A 588 -5.19 8.06 15.16
C THR A 588 -4.23 7.13 15.91
N GLU A 589 -4.53 5.84 15.95
CA GLU A 589 -3.66 4.81 16.55
C GLU A 589 -2.39 4.58 15.73
N GLY A 590 -2.44 4.84 14.42
CA GLY A 590 -1.31 4.67 13.51
C GLY A 590 -1.09 3.22 13.08
N GLY A 591 0.09 2.93 12.51
CA GLY A 591 0.46 1.59 12.04
C GLY A 591 -0.01 1.28 10.62
N PRO A 592 0.18 0.03 10.15
CA PRO A 592 -0.19 -0.39 8.79
C PRO A 592 -1.70 -0.34 8.54
N GLU A 593 -2.52 -0.51 9.57
CA GLU A 593 -3.97 -0.43 9.50
C GLU A 593 -4.47 0.98 9.15
N ALA A 594 -3.74 2.01 9.62
CA ALA A 594 -4.06 3.41 9.35
C ALA A 594 -4.02 3.74 7.84
N VAL A 595 -3.18 3.05 7.07
CA VAL A 595 -3.06 3.22 5.61
C VAL A 595 -4.36 2.82 4.91
N LEU A 596 -4.89 1.64 5.24
CA LEU A 596 -6.16 1.16 4.69
C LEU A 596 -7.34 1.99 5.20
N ALA A 597 -7.35 2.32 6.48
CA ALA A 597 -8.40 3.15 7.09
C ALA A 597 -8.47 4.54 6.43
N ALA A 598 -7.34 5.21 6.20
CA ALA A 598 -7.29 6.49 5.50
C ALA A 598 -7.82 6.38 4.06
N THR A 599 -7.41 5.33 3.33
CA THR A 599 -7.91 5.06 1.97
C THR A 599 -9.42 4.86 1.95
N MET A 600 -9.95 4.10 2.91
CA MET A 600 -11.39 3.87 3.01
C MET A 600 -12.15 5.16 3.33
N LEU A 601 -11.68 5.96 4.28
CA LEU A 601 -12.30 7.26 4.62
C LEU A 601 -12.36 8.21 3.41
N GLY A 602 -11.31 8.22 2.58
CA GLY A 602 -11.30 8.97 1.32
C GLY A 602 -12.38 8.49 0.35
N ARG A 603 -12.44 7.17 0.09
CA ARG A 603 -13.45 6.56 -0.80
C ARG A 603 -14.89 6.78 -0.30
N MET A 604 -15.11 6.72 1.00
CA MET A 604 -16.41 6.99 1.63
C MET A 604 -16.82 8.47 1.57
N LYS A 605 -15.94 9.37 1.16
CA LYS A 605 -16.17 10.84 1.18
C LYS A 605 -16.49 11.36 2.58
N ALA A 606 -15.90 10.76 3.62
CA ALA A 606 -16.14 11.06 5.04
C ALA A 606 -15.45 12.36 5.45
N LYS A 607 -16.08 13.50 5.24
CA LYS A 607 -15.52 14.84 5.55
C LYS A 607 -15.13 15.00 7.02
N GLU A 608 -15.80 14.31 7.91
CA GLU A 608 -15.51 14.28 9.34
C GLU A 608 -14.10 13.75 9.67
N ALA A 609 -13.49 13.03 8.72
CA ALA A 609 -12.13 12.50 8.87
C ALA A 609 -11.02 13.55 8.59
N VAL A 610 -11.34 14.68 7.97
CA VAL A 610 -10.36 15.71 7.60
C VAL A 610 -9.47 16.14 8.76
N PRO A 611 -9.99 16.53 9.95
CA PRO A 611 -9.12 16.92 11.07
C PRO A 611 -8.20 15.81 11.55
N THR A 612 -8.66 14.55 11.50
CA THR A 612 -7.86 13.38 11.90
C THR A 612 -6.71 13.14 10.94
N LEU A 613 -6.97 13.21 9.62
CA LEU A 613 -5.96 13.05 8.58
C LEU A 613 -4.94 14.20 8.59
N ILE A 614 -5.38 15.45 8.82
CA ILE A 614 -4.49 16.60 9.00
C ILE A 614 -3.53 16.36 10.15
N LYS A 615 -4.05 15.95 11.32
CA LYS A 615 -3.24 15.68 12.51
C LYS A 615 -2.24 14.55 12.27
N ALA A 616 -2.63 13.50 11.54
CA ALA A 616 -1.74 12.40 11.19
C ALA A 616 -0.62 12.86 10.25
N LEU A 617 -0.87 13.79 9.31
CA LEU A 617 0.14 14.38 8.42
C LEU A 617 1.09 15.38 9.13
N GLU A 618 0.73 15.91 10.30
CA GLU A 618 1.63 16.76 11.09
C GLU A 618 2.84 15.98 11.63
N ASP A 619 2.68 14.67 11.86
CA ASP A 619 3.80 13.79 12.19
C ASP A 619 4.60 13.45 10.92
N PRO A 620 5.86 13.87 10.81
CA PRO A 620 6.69 13.59 9.64
C PRO A 620 7.01 12.11 9.46
N THR A 621 6.85 11.29 10.49
CA THR A 621 7.13 9.84 10.48
C THR A 621 5.89 8.99 10.18
N SER A 622 4.73 9.60 9.97
CA SER A 622 3.48 8.89 9.70
C SER A 622 3.60 7.92 8.52
N VAL A 623 3.25 6.66 8.77
CA VAL A 623 3.16 5.62 7.74
C VAL A 623 1.93 5.88 6.87
N GLY A 624 2.07 5.67 5.55
CA GLY A 624 0.94 5.86 4.61
C GLY A 624 0.65 7.33 4.26
N ARG A 625 1.67 8.19 4.32
CA ARG A 625 1.54 9.62 4.01
C ARG A 625 0.92 9.88 2.64
N ARG A 626 1.31 9.09 1.63
CA ARG A 626 0.75 9.18 0.27
C ARG A 626 -0.75 8.90 0.25
N GLU A 627 -1.18 7.87 0.95
CA GLU A 627 -2.58 7.45 1.06
C GLU A 627 -3.41 8.49 1.81
N MET A 628 -2.87 9.09 2.86
CA MET A 628 -3.51 10.19 3.60
C MET A 628 -3.68 11.43 2.73
N LEU A 629 -2.66 11.81 1.95
CA LEU A 629 -2.76 12.90 0.97
C LEU A 629 -3.82 12.61 -0.10
N THR A 630 -3.85 11.36 -0.60
CA THR A 630 -4.85 10.93 -1.58
C THR A 630 -6.25 11.01 -0.98
N ALA A 631 -6.45 10.52 0.25
CA ALA A 631 -7.73 10.58 0.96
C ALA A 631 -8.20 12.03 1.15
N LEU A 632 -7.33 12.93 1.61
CA LEU A 632 -7.67 14.35 1.75
C LEU A 632 -8.06 14.98 0.40
N GLY A 633 -7.38 14.60 -0.68
CA GLY A 633 -7.75 15.01 -2.03
C GLY A 633 -9.12 14.48 -2.46
N GLU A 634 -9.46 13.25 -2.10
CA GLU A 634 -10.77 12.65 -2.37
C GLU A 634 -11.89 13.32 -1.56
N LEU A 635 -11.61 13.75 -0.34
CA LEU A 635 -12.53 14.51 0.51
C LEU A 635 -12.76 15.93 0.00
N GLY A 636 -11.77 16.52 -0.69
CA GLY A 636 -11.89 17.80 -1.36
C GLY A 636 -12.06 19.01 -0.42
N ASP A 637 -11.69 18.88 0.85
CA ASP A 637 -11.84 19.94 1.85
C ASP A 637 -10.64 20.90 1.82
N SER A 638 -10.89 22.15 1.51
CA SER A 638 -9.86 23.18 1.38
C SER A 638 -9.15 23.55 2.69
N SER A 639 -9.70 23.18 3.85
CA SER A 639 -9.05 23.41 5.15
C SER A 639 -7.74 22.62 5.32
N ALA A 640 -7.58 21.52 4.56
CA ALA A 640 -6.36 20.72 4.54
C ALA A 640 -5.26 21.28 3.62
N ALA A 641 -5.56 22.28 2.79
CA ALA A 641 -4.67 22.70 1.71
C ALA A 641 -3.30 23.18 2.20
N GLU A 642 -3.23 23.88 3.36
CA GLU A 642 -1.96 24.36 3.90
C GLU A 642 -1.06 23.21 4.36
N VAL A 643 -1.63 22.19 5.01
CA VAL A 643 -0.86 21.03 5.48
C VAL A 643 -0.40 20.18 4.28
N VAL A 644 -1.28 19.95 3.31
CA VAL A 644 -0.97 19.23 2.07
C VAL A 644 0.12 19.94 1.27
N ALA A 645 0.09 21.26 1.20
CA ALA A 645 1.08 22.05 0.45
C ALA A 645 2.51 21.92 0.99
N ARG A 646 2.70 21.55 2.25
CA ARG A 646 4.03 21.28 2.82
C ARG A 646 4.71 20.10 2.14
N ASP A 647 3.93 19.14 1.65
CA ASP A 647 4.41 17.93 0.98
C ASP A 647 4.71 18.13 -0.52
N LEU A 648 4.42 19.29 -1.10
CA LEU A 648 4.90 19.65 -2.44
C LEU A 648 6.44 19.68 -2.55
N TYR A 649 7.11 19.78 -1.41
CA TYR A 649 8.58 19.84 -1.34
C TYR A 649 9.20 18.60 -0.70
N HIS A 650 8.44 17.51 -0.60
CA HIS A 650 8.91 16.25 -0.02
C HIS A 650 10.02 15.64 -0.88
N ASP A 651 10.98 14.92 -0.28
CA ASP A 651 12.10 14.29 -0.99
C ASP A 651 11.63 13.25 -2.00
N LEU A 652 10.63 12.46 -1.61
CA LEU A 652 10.05 11.42 -2.45
C LEU A 652 9.10 12.00 -3.51
N PRO A 653 9.34 11.76 -4.80
CA PRO A 653 8.53 12.31 -5.87
C PRO A 653 7.07 11.83 -5.84
N GLU A 654 6.80 10.61 -5.36
CA GLU A 654 5.45 10.07 -5.19
C GLU A 654 4.62 10.87 -4.17
N ILE A 655 5.25 11.38 -3.11
CA ILE A 655 4.59 12.23 -2.12
C ILE A 655 4.31 13.61 -2.71
N ARG A 656 5.28 14.21 -3.45
CA ARG A 656 5.06 15.49 -4.13
C ARG A 656 3.92 15.40 -5.14
N ALA A 657 3.89 14.32 -5.92
CA ALA A 657 2.82 14.09 -6.90
C ALA A 657 1.44 13.91 -6.22
N ALA A 658 1.38 13.15 -5.11
CA ALA A 658 0.14 12.96 -4.35
C ALA A 658 -0.36 14.28 -3.75
N ALA A 659 0.53 15.10 -3.20
CA ALA A 659 0.19 16.42 -2.66
C ALA A 659 -0.36 17.35 -3.76
N ALA A 660 0.29 17.42 -4.92
CA ALA A 660 -0.20 18.20 -6.06
C ALA A 660 -1.57 17.71 -6.56
N ALA A 661 -1.75 16.38 -6.66
CA ALA A 661 -3.02 15.79 -7.07
C ALA A 661 -4.15 16.05 -6.04
N ALA A 662 -3.83 16.05 -4.75
CA ALA A 662 -4.79 16.39 -3.70
C ALA A 662 -5.24 17.85 -3.80
N LEU A 663 -4.30 18.78 -3.94
CA LEU A 663 -4.61 20.21 -4.13
C LEU A 663 -5.45 20.47 -5.39
N ALA A 664 -5.20 19.72 -6.47
CA ALA A 664 -6.01 19.76 -7.68
C ALA A 664 -7.49 19.41 -7.43
N ARG A 665 -7.75 18.50 -6.48
CA ARG A 665 -9.12 18.08 -6.13
C ARG A 665 -9.79 19.03 -5.13
N MET A 666 -8.99 19.70 -4.30
CA MET A 666 -9.48 20.72 -3.35
C MET A 666 -9.84 22.05 -4.02
N GLY A 667 -9.36 22.30 -5.24
CA GLY A 667 -9.70 23.52 -6.00
C GLY A 667 -9.11 24.82 -5.43
N THR A 668 -8.02 24.74 -4.66
CA THR A 668 -7.44 25.90 -3.99
C THR A 668 -6.34 26.56 -4.82
N GLY A 669 -6.54 27.82 -5.22
CA GLY A 669 -5.56 28.63 -5.97
C GLY A 669 -4.41 29.18 -5.13
N ALA A 670 -4.46 29.07 -3.79
CA ALA A 670 -3.49 29.68 -2.88
C ALA A 670 -2.04 29.17 -3.02
N GLN A 671 -1.83 28.04 -3.68
CA GLN A 671 -0.53 27.37 -3.86
C GLN A 671 -0.01 27.48 -5.31
N GLY A 672 -0.53 28.41 -6.11
CA GLY A 672 -0.20 28.56 -7.52
C GLY A 672 1.31 28.60 -7.79
N ASP A 673 2.06 29.44 -7.08
CA ASP A 673 3.52 29.57 -7.25
C ASP A 673 4.28 28.27 -6.97
N ALA A 674 3.85 27.52 -5.95
CA ALA A 674 4.47 26.24 -5.58
C ALA A 674 4.20 25.18 -6.66
N LEU A 675 2.98 25.11 -7.16
CA LEU A 675 2.60 24.19 -8.24
C LEU A 675 3.25 24.61 -9.56
N ASP A 676 3.39 25.91 -9.81
CA ASP A 676 4.08 26.41 -11.00
C ASP A 676 5.56 26.03 -11.01
N ALA A 677 6.23 26.12 -9.86
CA ALA A 677 7.61 25.66 -9.71
C ALA A 677 7.76 24.16 -10.01
N LEU A 678 6.80 23.34 -9.58
CA LEU A 678 6.83 21.89 -9.82
C LEU A 678 6.62 21.48 -11.29
N LYS A 679 6.23 22.37 -12.18
CA LYS A 679 6.30 22.13 -13.64
C LYS A 679 7.73 21.89 -14.13
N GLY A 680 8.73 22.38 -13.39
CA GLY A 680 10.14 22.14 -13.64
C GLY A 680 10.72 20.90 -12.98
N ASP A 681 9.94 20.14 -12.18
CA ASP A 681 10.41 18.96 -11.45
C ASP A 681 11.03 17.92 -12.38
N TYR A 682 12.04 17.20 -11.88
CA TYR A 682 12.71 16.15 -12.66
C TYR A 682 11.75 15.03 -13.05
N TYR A 683 10.86 14.60 -12.14
CA TYR A 683 9.98 13.46 -12.31
C TYR A 683 8.71 13.83 -13.06
N ARG A 684 8.43 13.12 -14.15
CA ARG A 684 7.26 13.31 -15.00
C ARG A 684 5.95 13.34 -14.22
N ARG A 685 5.76 12.38 -13.30
CA ARG A 685 4.52 12.26 -12.50
C ARG A 685 4.24 13.51 -11.66
N VAL A 686 5.30 14.15 -11.14
CA VAL A 686 5.17 15.39 -10.36
C VAL A 686 4.76 16.54 -11.28
N ARG A 687 5.40 16.68 -12.44
CA ARG A 687 5.04 17.72 -13.43
C ARG A 687 3.61 17.59 -13.89
N GLU A 688 3.15 16.39 -14.26
CA GLU A 688 1.78 16.13 -14.71
C GLU A 688 0.75 16.44 -13.62
N ALA A 689 1.01 16.05 -12.36
CA ALA A 689 0.16 16.37 -11.23
C ALA A 689 0.08 17.89 -11.00
N ALA A 690 1.20 18.61 -11.07
CA ALA A 690 1.25 20.05 -10.91
C ALA A 690 0.49 20.77 -12.03
N VAL A 691 0.67 20.38 -13.30
CA VAL A 691 -0.06 20.92 -14.45
C VAL A 691 -1.57 20.71 -14.30
N THR A 692 -1.97 19.50 -13.90
CA THR A 692 -3.38 19.17 -13.67
C THR A 692 -3.98 20.02 -12.54
N ALA A 693 -3.21 20.27 -11.48
CA ALA A 693 -3.63 21.10 -10.36
C ALA A 693 -3.84 22.57 -10.79
N LEU A 694 -2.89 23.12 -11.54
CA LEU A 694 -2.98 24.50 -12.05
C LEU A 694 -4.14 24.69 -13.01
N ALA A 695 -4.39 23.75 -13.92
CA ALA A 695 -5.51 23.82 -14.85
C ALA A 695 -6.87 23.89 -14.13
N LYS A 696 -7.05 23.14 -13.04
CA LYS A 696 -8.30 23.16 -12.25
C LYS A 696 -8.47 24.44 -11.43
N THR A 697 -7.38 25.06 -10.98
CA THR A 697 -7.45 26.31 -10.21
C THR A 697 -7.83 27.50 -11.10
N THR A 698 -7.41 27.51 -12.37
CA THR A 698 -7.80 28.55 -13.35
C THR A 698 -9.27 28.46 -13.74
N THR A 699 -9.80 27.26 -13.96
CA THR A 699 -11.23 27.06 -14.27
C THR A 699 -12.15 27.40 -13.09
N ALA A 700 -11.73 27.17 -11.85
CA ALA A 700 -12.48 27.56 -10.66
C ALA A 700 -12.54 29.09 -10.49
N ALA A 701 -11.49 29.81 -10.85
CA ALA A 701 -11.45 31.29 -10.80
C ALA A 701 -12.29 31.96 -11.90
N GLU A 702 -12.43 31.31 -13.06
CA GLU A 702 -13.28 31.82 -14.18
C GLU A 702 -14.77 31.54 -13.94
N GLY A 703 -15.13 30.45 -13.24
CA GLY A 703 -16.51 30.08 -12.89
C GLY A 703 -17.13 30.94 -11.77
N THR A 704 -16.32 31.73 -11.07
CA THR A 704 -16.74 32.62 -9.97
C THR A 704 -16.83 34.10 -10.40
N ARG A 705 -16.60 34.42 -11.66
CA ARG A 705 -16.85 35.71 -12.28
C ARG A 705 -18.11 35.63 -13.17
#